data_2991f4137b1f49c09aac92c472ff03c8
#
_entry.id   2991f4137b1f49c09aac92c472ff03c8
#
_cell.length_a   1.000
_cell.length_b   1.000
_cell.length_c   1.000
_cell.angle_alpha   90.00
_cell.angle_beta   90.00
_cell.angle_gamma   90.00
#
_symmetry.space_group_name_H-M   'P 1'
#
loop_
_entity.id
_entity.type
_entity.pdbx_description
1 polymer ?
#
loop_
_entity_poly.entity_id
_entity_poly.type
_entity_poly.pdbx_seq_one_letter_code
_entity_poly.pdbx_strand_id
1 'polypeptide(L)'
;NKGFSPADIPEGDARSFGNGRGRELYQAYQERLRTLNACDFGDLLLHPIRIFRNHPDILREYHAKFRYILVDEYQDTNTAQYLWLRLLAQRPKSRTTAPTQAGGSPVQPARASEGPCGAGERSELGVSEDKVNLCCVGDDDQSIYGWRGAELDNILRFEKDFPGAVVIKLERNYRSTAHILGTAAHLIAHNEGRLGKTLFTEAPNPDDPRVKVHAAWDSEEEARAVGEAIEQAQRQGHLLNNMAILVRASFQMREFEDRFVTLGLNYRVIGGPRFYERLEIRDAMAYLRVVAQPADDLALERIINTPKRGLGEAAIRQIHDYARARDISMFAAACDLIETEELKPKPRSALREVVENFLRWQSLIDTTPHTELAETILDESGYTAMWQNDKSAEAPGRLENLKELIRSMEEYESLRGFLEHVTLVMDAEQNEDMDAVNIITLHSAKGLEFETVFLPGWEEGLFPHQRALDEGGRSGLEEERRLAYVGVTRAKKNLHIWFVSNRRIHGMWQSTIPSRFLEELPEAHVEVAELEGNYGGYGGGYGQSRFDKADPFQNSYSTPGWQRAQQNRSDATRNNWGSRSGSRVERIGYGETDSGFGAGRGSVKGRTIEGELVAKSVADKPSAFKLGDRVFHIKFGNGTISLIDGNKLTINFDKAGQKRVLDSFVQPI
;
A
#
# COMPACT_ATOMS: atom_id res chain seq x y z
N ASN A 1 -1.91 4.58 18.95
CA ASN A 1 -2.44 3.19 19.10
C ASN A 1 -2.25 2.65 20.54
N LYS A 2 -1.13 2.96 21.24
CA LYS A 2 -0.84 2.46 22.60
C LYS A 2 -1.42 3.34 23.73
N GLY A 3 -1.95 4.52 23.42
CA GLY A 3 -2.50 5.46 24.41
C GLY A 3 -1.46 6.15 25.29
N PHE A 4 -0.20 6.25 24.83
CA PHE A 4 0.88 6.90 25.56
C PHE A 4 0.94 8.40 25.29
N SER A 5 1.12 9.21 26.33
CA SER A 5 1.59 10.59 26.20
C SER A 5 3.12 10.63 25.97
N PRO A 6 3.70 11.76 25.55
CA PRO A 6 5.16 11.86 25.38
C PRO A 6 5.94 11.43 26.62
N ALA A 7 5.41 11.66 27.83
CA ALA A 7 6.04 11.27 29.09
C ALA A 7 5.98 9.75 29.35
N ASP A 8 4.96 9.07 28.84
CA ASP A 8 4.71 7.65 29.10
C ASP A 8 5.43 6.71 28.13
N ILE A 9 6.10 7.25 27.09
CA ILE A 9 6.78 6.42 26.10
C ILE A 9 7.97 5.69 26.75
N PRO A 10 8.06 4.34 26.62
CA PRO A 10 9.23 3.58 27.07
C PRO A 10 10.51 4.08 26.39
N GLU A 11 11.65 4.06 27.10
CA GLU A 11 12.91 4.54 26.56
C GLU A 11 13.37 3.79 25.29
N GLY A 12 13.09 2.49 25.19
CA GLY A 12 13.39 1.69 24.01
C GLY A 12 12.67 2.21 22.76
N ASP A 13 11.35 2.45 22.89
CA ASP A 13 10.52 2.99 21.80
C ASP A 13 10.94 4.42 21.43
N ALA A 14 11.30 5.25 22.43
CA ALA A 14 11.77 6.61 22.20
C ALA A 14 13.10 6.66 21.44
N ARG A 15 14.00 5.69 21.69
CA ARG A 15 15.32 5.62 21.05
C ARG A 15 15.25 5.05 19.62
N SER A 16 14.26 4.24 19.30
CA SER A 16 14.09 3.62 17.97
C SER A 16 13.64 4.61 16.89
N PHE A 17 13.13 5.79 17.28
CA PHE A 17 12.58 6.78 16.36
C PHE A 17 13.35 8.11 16.40
N GLY A 18 13.50 8.77 15.21
CA GLY A 18 14.07 10.10 15.09
C GLY A 18 15.52 10.22 15.63
N ASN A 19 16.38 9.22 15.37
CA ASN A 19 17.76 9.15 15.88
C ASN A 19 17.86 9.30 17.42
N GLY A 20 16.97 8.63 18.14
CA GLY A 20 16.92 8.67 19.60
C GLY A 20 16.13 9.83 20.20
N ARG A 21 15.53 10.69 19.36
CA ARG A 21 14.78 11.88 19.79
C ARG A 21 13.25 11.70 19.71
N GLY A 22 12.75 10.48 19.64
CA GLY A 22 11.33 10.19 19.46
C GLY A 22 10.42 10.87 20.49
N ARG A 23 10.82 10.89 21.77
CA ARG A 23 10.05 11.57 22.84
C ARG A 23 10.01 13.08 22.65
N GLU A 24 11.12 13.72 22.33
CA GLU A 24 11.21 15.16 22.11
C GLU A 24 10.38 15.59 20.90
N LEU A 25 10.47 14.83 19.81
CA LEU A 25 9.70 15.10 18.59
C LEU A 25 8.19 14.97 18.85
N TYR A 26 7.75 13.93 19.58
CA TYR A 26 6.35 13.77 19.92
C TYR A 26 5.86 14.87 20.87
N GLN A 27 6.69 15.30 21.82
CA GLN A 27 6.35 16.44 22.68
C GLN A 27 6.17 17.73 21.87
N ALA A 28 7.14 18.05 21.00
CA ALA A 28 7.06 19.22 20.13
C ALA A 28 5.84 19.18 19.20
N TYR A 29 5.51 17.99 18.69
CA TYR A 29 4.31 17.77 17.88
C TYR A 29 3.03 18.09 18.66
N GLN A 30 2.91 17.57 19.89
CA GLN A 30 1.74 17.83 20.76
C GLN A 30 1.64 19.31 21.16
N GLU A 31 2.77 19.99 21.41
CA GLU A 31 2.80 21.44 21.67
C GLU A 31 2.36 22.23 20.44
N ARG A 32 2.76 21.80 19.24
CA ARG A 32 2.33 22.42 18.00
C ARG A 32 0.83 22.28 17.78
N LEU A 33 0.25 21.10 18.01
CA LEU A 33 -1.19 20.89 17.92
C LEU A 33 -1.96 21.79 18.88
N ARG A 34 -1.47 21.95 20.12
CA ARG A 34 -2.07 22.89 21.09
C ARG A 34 -2.03 24.34 20.61
N THR A 35 -0.89 24.78 20.04
CA THR A 35 -0.73 26.12 19.48
C THR A 35 -1.72 26.36 18.33
N LEU A 36 -1.99 25.33 17.53
CA LEU A 36 -2.94 25.37 16.40
C LEU A 36 -4.39 25.17 16.83
N ASN A 37 -4.65 24.90 18.12
CA ASN A 37 -5.96 24.48 18.65
C ASN A 37 -6.57 23.33 17.82
N ALA A 38 -5.75 22.31 17.53
CA ALA A 38 -6.08 21.15 16.71
C ALA A 38 -5.80 19.85 17.46
N CYS A 39 -6.48 18.79 17.03
CA CYS A 39 -6.27 17.40 17.47
C CYS A 39 -6.10 16.52 16.23
N ASP A 40 -5.23 15.52 16.31
CA ASP A 40 -5.22 14.43 15.34
C ASP A 40 -6.18 13.30 15.75
N PHE A 41 -6.34 12.28 14.89
CA PHE A 41 -7.21 11.14 15.19
C PHE A 41 -6.74 10.34 16.41
N GLY A 42 -5.44 10.29 16.69
CA GLY A 42 -4.90 9.63 17.89
C GLY A 42 -5.26 10.40 19.16
N ASP A 43 -5.27 11.72 19.09
CA ASP A 43 -5.63 12.60 20.21
C ASP A 43 -7.11 12.44 20.60
N LEU A 44 -8.00 12.12 19.64
CA LEU A 44 -9.41 11.84 19.92
C LEU A 44 -9.60 10.62 20.86
N LEU A 45 -8.62 9.75 20.96
CA LEU A 45 -8.58 8.66 21.93
C LEU A 45 -7.75 9.02 23.16
N LEU A 46 -6.59 9.61 22.96
CA LEU A 46 -5.64 9.91 24.03
C LEU A 46 -6.20 10.92 25.04
N HIS A 47 -6.81 12.01 24.56
CA HIS A 47 -7.36 13.03 25.44
C HIS A 47 -8.55 12.54 26.28
N PRO A 48 -9.56 11.85 25.74
CA PRO A 48 -10.61 11.24 26.55
C PRO A 48 -10.09 10.25 27.60
N ILE A 49 -9.12 9.40 27.25
CA ILE A 49 -8.48 8.49 28.23
C ILE A 49 -7.88 9.29 29.39
N ARG A 50 -7.16 10.37 29.11
CA ARG A 50 -6.54 11.24 30.13
C ARG A 50 -7.58 11.98 30.96
N ILE A 51 -8.62 12.52 30.31
CA ILE A 51 -9.73 13.20 30.99
C ILE A 51 -10.42 12.23 31.96
N PHE A 52 -10.81 11.05 31.52
CA PHE A 52 -11.51 10.07 32.32
C PHE A 52 -10.67 9.55 33.50
N ARG A 53 -9.33 9.45 33.32
CA ARG A 53 -8.44 9.07 34.43
C ARG A 53 -8.26 10.17 35.46
N ASN A 54 -8.16 11.43 35.02
CA ASN A 54 -7.84 12.56 35.87
C ASN A 54 -9.09 13.25 36.47
N HIS A 55 -10.26 13.06 35.83
CA HIS A 55 -11.53 13.69 36.21
C HIS A 55 -12.64 12.63 36.36
N PRO A 56 -12.68 11.94 37.51
CA PRO A 56 -13.69 10.90 37.76
C PRO A 56 -15.14 11.42 37.78
N ASP A 57 -15.36 12.70 38.01
CA ASP A 57 -16.64 13.38 37.91
C ASP A 57 -17.14 13.37 36.45
N ILE A 58 -16.32 13.73 35.51
CA ILE A 58 -16.63 13.66 34.07
C ILE A 58 -16.93 12.20 33.66
N LEU A 59 -16.08 11.25 34.08
CA LEU A 59 -16.30 9.85 33.77
C LEU A 59 -17.66 9.35 34.28
N ARG A 60 -18.09 9.79 35.48
CA ARG A 60 -19.42 9.46 36.04
C ARG A 60 -20.57 10.01 35.20
N GLU A 61 -20.43 11.20 34.65
CA GLU A 61 -21.42 11.75 33.70
C GLU A 61 -21.58 10.86 32.46
N TYR A 62 -20.46 10.38 31.88
CA TYR A 62 -20.50 9.47 30.75
C TYR A 62 -21.05 8.07 31.14
N HIS A 63 -20.76 7.57 32.33
CA HIS A 63 -21.38 6.34 32.85
C HIS A 63 -22.91 6.48 33.00
N ALA A 64 -23.40 7.66 33.37
CA ALA A 64 -24.83 7.91 33.44
C ALA A 64 -25.48 8.09 32.07
N LYS A 65 -24.72 8.69 31.10
CA LYS A 65 -25.18 8.95 29.75
C LYS A 65 -25.23 7.68 28.92
N PHE A 66 -24.19 6.86 28.95
CA PHE A 66 -24.09 5.62 28.16
C PHE A 66 -24.60 4.43 28.99
N ARG A 67 -25.87 4.10 28.81
CA ARG A 67 -26.51 2.97 29.49
C ARG A 67 -26.21 1.64 28.80
N TYR A 68 -26.04 1.67 27.47
CA TYR A 68 -25.73 0.52 26.61
C TYR A 68 -24.56 0.89 25.73
N ILE A 69 -23.60 -0.01 25.65
CA ILE A 69 -22.41 0.13 24.79
C ILE A 69 -22.37 -1.11 23.92
N LEU A 70 -22.45 -0.90 22.58
CA LEU A 70 -22.34 -1.95 21.58
C LEU A 70 -21.08 -1.70 20.79
N VAL A 71 -20.25 -2.72 20.66
CA VAL A 71 -18.98 -2.66 19.93
C VAL A 71 -19.00 -3.74 18.87
N ASP A 72 -18.77 -3.34 17.63
CA ASP A 72 -18.59 -4.26 16.51
C ASP A 72 -17.12 -4.40 16.16
N GLU A 73 -16.75 -5.49 15.50
CA GLU A 73 -15.36 -5.79 15.06
C GLU A 73 -14.34 -5.66 16.21
N TYR A 74 -14.69 -6.18 17.39
CA TYR A 74 -13.88 -5.98 18.61
C TYR A 74 -12.44 -6.47 18.48
N GLN A 75 -12.17 -7.49 17.66
CA GLN A 75 -10.82 -8.03 17.37
C GLN A 75 -9.90 -7.03 16.68
N ASP A 76 -10.43 -5.96 16.07
CA ASP A 76 -9.64 -4.93 15.38
C ASP A 76 -9.31 -3.74 16.29
N THR A 77 -9.65 -3.82 17.57
CA THR A 77 -9.36 -2.74 18.52
C THR A 77 -7.88 -2.69 18.89
N ASN A 78 -7.32 -1.47 18.87
CA ASN A 78 -5.98 -1.23 19.40
C ASN A 78 -6.00 -0.99 20.93
N THR A 79 -4.84 -0.96 21.55
CA THR A 79 -4.69 -0.77 23.00
C THR A 79 -5.36 0.52 23.50
N ALA A 80 -5.29 1.64 22.75
CA ALA A 80 -5.93 2.90 23.15
C ALA A 80 -7.46 2.79 23.14
N GLN A 81 -8.04 2.19 22.08
CA GLN A 81 -9.47 1.94 21.97
C GLN A 81 -9.95 1.00 23.08
N TYR A 82 -9.21 -0.06 23.36
CA TYR A 82 -9.47 -0.96 24.46
C TYR A 82 -9.46 -0.23 25.82
N LEU A 83 -8.44 0.59 26.11
CA LEU A 83 -8.36 1.35 27.35
C LEU A 83 -9.51 2.34 27.50
N TRP A 84 -9.88 3.02 26.44
CA TRP A 84 -11.00 3.96 26.40
C TRP A 84 -12.32 3.23 26.69
N LEU A 85 -12.58 2.11 26.00
CA LEU A 85 -13.75 1.28 26.23
C LEU A 85 -13.80 0.75 27.66
N ARG A 86 -12.67 0.27 28.19
CA ARG A 86 -12.58 -0.25 29.54
C ARG A 86 -12.92 0.80 30.60
N LEU A 87 -12.48 2.05 30.41
CA LEU A 87 -12.85 3.16 31.31
C LEU A 87 -14.36 3.43 31.29
N LEU A 88 -14.98 3.42 30.10
CA LEU A 88 -16.41 3.63 29.94
C LEU A 88 -17.25 2.46 30.50
N ALA A 89 -16.75 1.24 30.37
CA ALA A 89 -17.48 0.03 30.72
C ALA A 89 -17.29 -0.44 32.16
N GLN A 90 -16.18 -0.10 32.82
CA GLN A 90 -15.92 -0.51 34.22
C GLN A 90 -16.28 0.60 35.19
N ARG A 91 -17.39 0.42 35.90
CA ARG A 91 -17.74 1.31 37.01
C ARG A 91 -16.84 1.02 38.22
N PRO A 92 -16.27 2.04 38.89
CA PRO A 92 -15.58 1.81 40.16
C PRO A 92 -16.54 1.20 41.17
N LYS A 93 -16.13 0.10 41.81
CA LYS A 93 -16.90 -0.48 42.93
C LYS A 93 -17.16 0.64 43.93
N SER A 94 -18.42 0.94 44.24
CA SER A 94 -18.75 1.84 45.33
C SER A 94 -18.05 1.28 46.57
N ARG A 95 -17.17 2.06 47.20
CA ARG A 95 -16.72 1.73 48.56
C ARG A 95 -17.95 1.75 49.40
N THR A 96 -18.49 0.58 49.72
CA THR A 96 -19.47 0.42 50.80
C THR A 96 -18.73 0.93 52.02
N THR A 97 -19.04 2.15 52.45
CA THR A 97 -18.68 2.64 53.78
C THR A 97 -19.30 1.65 54.73
N ALA A 98 -18.47 0.84 55.37
CA ALA A 98 -18.92 0.00 56.46
C ALA A 98 -19.73 0.87 57.42
N PRO A 99 -20.93 0.46 57.83
CA PRO A 99 -21.69 1.24 58.82
C PRO A 99 -20.86 1.31 60.09
N THR A 100 -20.54 2.55 60.49
CA THR A 100 -19.95 2.85 61.80
C THR A 100 -20.82 2.19 62.84
N GLN A 101 -20.35 1.18 63.55
CA GLN A 101 -21.00 0.57 64.72
C GLN A 101 -21.14 1.64 65.77
N ALA A 102 -22.37 2.19 65.93
CA ALA A 102 -22.82 2.79 67.15
C ALA A 102 -23.43 1.66 67.98
N GLY A 103 -22.94 1.49 69.20
CA GLY A 103 -23.22 0.39 70.11
C GLY A 103 -24.68 0.14 70.38
N GLY A 104 -25.03 -1.15 70.51
CA GLY A 104 -26.30 -1.61 70.97
C GLY A 104 -26.29 -3.12 71.12
N SER A 105 -26.57 -3.57 72.35
CA SER A 105 -26.51 -4.92 72.93
C SER A 105 -27.27 -6.01 72.13
N PRO A 106 -26.99 -7.29 72.43
CA PRO A 106 -27.44 -8.44 71.63
C PRO A 106 -28.88 -8.85 71.97
N VAL A 107 -29.71 -9.08 70.92
CA VAL A 107 -31.00 -9.72 71.03
C VAL A 107 -30.94 -11.10 70.36
N GLN A 108 -31.41 -12.12 71.05
CA GLN A 108 -31.43 -13.54 70.70
C GLN A 108 -32.32 -13.85 69.50
N PRO A 109 -32.11 -15.00 68.81
CA PRO A 109 -32.84 -15.38 67.57
C PRO A 109 -34.20 -16.04 67.96
N ALA A 110 -35.25 -15.62 67.28
CA ALA A 110 -36.56 -16.27 67.31
C ALA A 110 -36.67 -17.30 66.13
N ARG A 111 -37.29 -18.42 66.48
CA ARG A 111 -37.50 -19.65 65.69
C ARG A 111 -38.39 -19.46 64.47
N ALA A 112 -38.12 -20.27 63.48
CA ALA A 112 -38.91 -20.50 62.28
C ALA A 112 -40.33 -21.00 62.57
N SER A 113 -41.27 -20.56 61.74
CA SER A 113 -42.57 -21.23 61.54
C SER A 113 -42.86 -21.31 60.04
N GLU A 114 -43.10 -22.54 59.62
CA GLU A 114 -43.49 -22.91 58.24
C GLU A 114 -44.99 -22.53 58.02
N GLY A 115 -45.29 -22.15 56.74
CA GLY A 115 -46.66 -22.02 56.25
C GLY A 115 -46.69 -21.70 54.76
N PRO A 116 -47.65 -22.13 53.97
CA PRO A 116 -47.47 -22.68 52.62
C PRO A 116 -47.82 -21.74 51.45
N CYS A 117 -47.29 -22.09 50.31
CA CYS A 117 -47.71 -21.88 48.89
C CYS A 117 -48.65 -20.72 48.56
N GLY A 118 -48.13 -19.75 47.82
CA GLY A 118 -48.89 -18.79 47.04
C GLY A 118 -48.21 -18.55 45.69
N ALA A 119 -48.96 -18.73 44.63
CA ALA A 119 -48.54 -18.69 43.21
C ALA A 119 -48.10 -17.32 42.77
N GLY A 120 -47.06 -17.33 41.98
CA GLY A 120 -46.93 -16.50 40.76
C GLY A 120 -46.75 -15.01 40.93
N GLU A 121 -45.51 -14.56 41.15
CA GLU A 121 -45.08 -13.27 40.69
C GLU A 121 -43.81 -13.46 39.85
N ARG A 122 -43.91 -13.05 38.56
CA ARG A 122 -42.76 -12.92 37.69
C ARG A 122 -41.80 -11.93 38.34
N SER A 123 -40.71 -12.43 38.87
CA SER A 123 -39.64 -11.56 39.34
C SER A 123 -39.16 -10.74 38.13
N GLU A 124 -39.46 -9.45 38.15
CA GLU A 124 -38.72 -8.45 37.38
C GLU A 124 -37.24 -8.75 37.60
N LEU A 125 -36.55 -8.98 36.52
CA LEU A 125 -35.08 -9.06 36.49
C LEU A 125 -34.57 -7.76 37.12
N GLY A 126 -34.30 -7.76 38.39
CA GLY A 126 -33.65 -6.69 39.11
C GLY A 126 -32.27 -6.50 38.48
N VAL A 127 -32.19 -5.58 37.56
CA VAL A 127 -30.92 -5.09 37.01
C VAL A 127 -30.20 -4.43 38.18
N SER A 128 -29.19 -5.11 38.72
CA SER A 128 -28.35 -4.50 39.75
C SER A 128 -27.72 -3.27 39.13
N GLU A 129 -27.85 -2.10 39.77
CA GLU A 129 -27.35 -0.80 39.28
C GLU A 129 -25.83 -0.78 38.95
N ASP A 130 -25.11 -1.83 39.30
CA ASP A 130 -23.67 -2.00 39.11
C ASP A 130 -23.27 -2.77 37.85
N LYS A 131 -24.19 -3.30 37.04
CA LYS A 131 -23.86 -4.02 35.81
C LYS A 131 -23.75 -3.08 34.64
N VAL A 132 -22.61 -3.15 33.95
CA VAL A 132 -22.39 -2.45 32.70
C VAL A 132 -23.07 -3.24 31.58
N ASN A 133 -23.88 -2.57 30.77
CA ASN A 133 -24.49 -3.14 29.59
C ASN A 133 -23.53 -2.98 28.41
N LEU A 134 -22.49 -3.84 28.34
CA LEU A 134 -21.53 -3.92 27.26
C LEU A 134 -21.82 -5.17 26.43
N CYS A 135 -21.99 -5.00 25.14
CA CYS A 135 -22.07 -6.06 24.16
C CYS A 135 -20.96 -5.85 23.10
N CYS A 136 -20.03 -6.78 23.02
CA CYS A 136 -18.99 -6.79 22.00
C CYS A 136 -19.23 -7.92 21.01
N VAL A 137 -19.21 -7.61 19.71
CA VAL A 137 -19.26 -8.58 18.64
C VAL A 137 -17.91 -8.59 17.95
N GLY A 138 -17.41 -9.78 17.63
CA GLY A 138 -16.12 -9.91 16.98
C GLY A 138 -15.82 -11.35 16.57
N ASP A 139 -14.82 -11.50 15.74
CA ASP A 139 -14.34 -12.76 15.21
C ASP A 139 -12.82 -12.77 15.24
N ASP A 140 -12.20 -13.53 16.14
CA ASP A 140 -10.74 -13.65 16.26
C ASP A 140 -10.09 -14.16 14.97
N ASP A 141 -10.79 -15.00 14.19
CA ASP A 141 -10.34 -15.50 12.89
C ASP A 141 -10.34 -14.44 11.78
N GLN A 142 -10.94 -13.28 12.00
CA GLN A 142 -10.96 -12.13 11.08
C GLN A 142 -10.12 -10.94 11.56
N SER A 143 -9.21 -11.13 12.52
CA SER A 143 -8.27 -10.09 12.94
C SER A 143 -7.13 -9.97 11.93
N ILE A 144 -7.21 -8.95 11.04
CA ILE A 144 -6.31 -8.72 9.91
C ILE A 144 -5.71 -7.30 9.88
N TYR A 145 -5.81 -6.55 10.99
CA TYR A 145 -5.31 -5.18 11.11
C TYR A 145 -4.21 -5.03 12.16
N GLY A 146 -3.45 -6.09 12.43
CA GLY A 146 -2.28 -6.07 13.33
C GLY A 146 -1.25 -5.01 12.91
N TRP A 147 -1.02 -4.85 11.61
CA TRP A 147 -0.16 -3.82 11.05
C TRP A 147 -0.64 -2.37 11.30
N ARG A 148 -1.93 -2.16 11.61
CA ARG A 148 -2.50 -0.89 12.09
C ARG A 148 -2.46 -0.75 13.61
N GLY A 149 -1.96 -1.76 14.33
CA GLY A 149 -1.86 -1.80 15.77
C GLY A 149 -3.09 -2.39 16.46
N ALA A 150 -3.91 -3.16 15.75
CA ALA A 150 -4.94 -4.00 16.39
C ALA A 150 -4.24 -5.08 17.24
N GLU A 151 -4.84 -5.38 18.38
CA GLU A 151 -4.33 -6.33 19.37
C GLU A 151 -5.31 -7.49 19.52
N LEU A 152 -4.98 -8.63 18.90
CA LEU A 152 -5.80 -9.84 18.97
C LEU A 152 -6.08 -10.26 20.43
N ASP A 153 -5.12 -10.05 21.30
CA ASP A 153 -5.24 -10.35 22.73
C ASP A 153 -6.44 -9.67 23.40
N ASN A 154 -6.95 -8.56 22.86
CA ASN A 154 -8.10 -7.88 23.43
C ASN A 154 -9.35 -8.75 23.40
N ILE A 155 -9.62 -9.45 22.30
CA ILE A 155 -10.77 -10.36 22.21
C ILE A 155 -10.49 -11.67 22.99
N LEU A 156 -9.27 -12.21 22.94
CA LEU A 156 -8.91 -13.44 23.63
C LEU A 156 -8.96 -13.30 25.16
N ARG A 157 -8.78 -12.08 25.70
CA ARG A 157 -8.82 -11.78 27.14
C ARG A 157 -10.18 -11.28 27.63
N PHE A 158 -11.20 -11.23 26.79
CA PHE A 158 -12.47 -10.56 27.10
C PHE A 158 -13.12 -11.04 28.40
N GLU A 159 -13.22 -12.36 28.59
CA GLU A 159 -13.81 -12.92 29.85
C GLU A 159 -12.97 -12.59 31.08
N LYS A 160 -11.66 -12.49 30.96
CA LYS A 160 -10.76 -12.11 32.05
C LYS A 160 -10.91 -10.63 32.40
N ASP A 161 -11.10 -9.79 31.41
CA ASP A 161 -11.20 -8.34 31.56
C ASP A 161 -12.61 -7.91 32.03
N PHE A 162 -13.63 -8.69 31.67
CA PHE A 162 -15.02 -8.49 32.05
C PHE A 162 -15.60 -9.74 32.76
N PRO A 163 -15.21 -10.01 34.01
CA PRO A 163 -15.65 -11.20 34.74
C PRO A 163 -17.18 -11.29 34.83
N GLY A 164 -17.70 -12.45 34.44
CA GLY A 164 -19.16 -12.70 34.41
C GLY A 164 -19.82 -12.31 33.08
N ALA A 165 -19.03 -11.96 32.07
CA ALA A 165 -19.52 -11.84 30.68
C ALA A 165 -20.05 -13.19 30.19
N VAL A 166 -21.13 -13.14 29.41
CA VAL A 166 -21.67 -14.34 28.73
C VAL A 166 -21.14 -14.34 27.31
N VAL A 167 -20.39 -15.38 26.96
CA VAL A 167 -19.88 -15.58 25.59
C VAL A 167 -20.84 -16.46 24.82
N ILE A 168 -21.37 -15.93 23.73
CA ILE A 168 -22.29 -16.63 22.82
C ILE A 168 -21.58 -16.83 21.49
N LYS A 169 -21.34 -18.08 21.07
CA LYS A 169 -20.76 -18.41 19.78
C LYS A 169 -21.86 -18.48 18.72
N LEU A 170 -21.74 -17.65 17.68
CA LEU A 170 -22.63 -17.65 16.52
C LEU A 170 -22.02 -18.58 15.46
N GLU A 171 -22.35 -19.86 15.51
CA GLU A 171 -21.72 -20.89 14.66
C GLU A 171 -22.54 -21.20 13.40
N ARG A 172 -23.80 -20.79 13.37
CA ARG A 172 -24.67 -20.96 12.19
C ARG A 172 -24.34 -19.90 11.14
N ASN A 173 -23.90 -20.36 9.97
CA ASN A 173 -23.59 -19.51 8.83
C ASN A 173 -24.72 -19.55 7.79
N TYR A 174 -25.09 -18.39 7.23
CA TYR A 174 -26.13 -18.22 6.22
C TYR A 174 -25.60 -17.76 4.87
N ARG A 175 -24.30 -17.42 4.82
CA ARG A 175 -23.65 -16.82 3.65
C ARG A 175 -23.17 -17.88 2.68
N SER A 176 -22.37 -18.82 3.14
CA SER A 176 -21.56 -19.69 2.31
C SER A 176 -22.02 -21.13 2.31
N THR A 177 -21.73 -21.87 1.22
CA THR A 177 -21.98 -23.30 1.11
C THR A 177 -21.13 -24.11 2.09
N ALA A 178 -21.51 -25.37 2.31
CA ALA A 178 -20.80 -26.29 3.19
C ALA A 178 -19.34 -26.53 2.73
N HIS A 179 -19.07 -26.54 1.43
CA HIS A 179 -17.73 -26.73 0.89
C HIS A 179 -16.82 -25.53 1.17
N ILE A 180 -17.32 -24.31 1.03
CA ILE A 180 -16.58 -23.08 1.35
C ILE A 180 -16.29 -23.01 2.84
N LEU A 181 -17.29 -23.32 3.71
CA LEU A 181 -17.12 -23.30 5.16
C LEU A 181 -16.13 -24.38 5.63
N GLY A 182 -16.20 -25.58 5.04
CA GLY A 182 -15.26 -26.68 5.35
C GLY A 182 -13.82 -26.30 4.98
N THR A 183 -13.64 -25.69 3.81
CA THR A 183 -12.34 -25.18 3.36
C THR A 183 -11.80 -24.11 4.29
N ALA A 184 -12.62 -23.11 4.64
CA ALA A 184 -12.23 -22.02 5.54
C ALA A 184 -11.90 -22.54 6.96
N ALA A 185 -12.70 -23.45 7.50
CA ALA A 185 -12.50 -24.03 8.83
C ALA A 185 -11.19 -24.83 8.90
N HIS A 186 -10.89 -25.62 7.87
CA HIS A 186 -9.66 -26.41 7.80
C HIS A 186 -8.42 -25.51 7.70
N LEU A 187 -8.45 -24.51 6.83
CA LEU A 187 -7.37 -23.55 6.66
C LEU A 187 -7.04 -22.83 7.98
N ILE A 188 -8.05 -22.28 8.65
CA ILE A 188 -7.83 -21.47 9.84
C ILE A 188 -7.46 -22.31 11.07
N ALA A 189 -7.75 -23.62 11.06
CA ALA A 189 -7.40 -24.53 12.14
C ALA A 189 -5.87 -24.65 12.36
N HIS A 190 -5.05 -24.29 11.38
CA HIS A 190 -3.60 -24.27 11.48
C HIS A 190 -3.05 -23.09 12.32
N ASN A 191 -3.90 -22.11 12.70
CA ASN A 191 -3.52 -21.04 13.63
C ASN A 191 -3.66 -21.53 15.08
N GLU A 192 -2.72 -21.16 15.95
CA GLU A 192 -2.79 -21.42 17.39
C GLU A 192 -3.44 -20.28 18.16
N GLY A 193 -3.88 -20.56 19.38
CA GLY A 193 -4.41 -19.54 20.31
C GLY A 193 -5.78 -18.97 19.93
N ARG A 194 -6.58 -19.67 19.14
CA ARG A 194 -7.93 -19.30 18.74
C ARG A 194 -8.96 -19.58 19.83
N LEU A 195 -10.03 -18.77 19.87
CA LEU A 195 -11.21 -19.09 20.71
C LEU A 195 -11.94 -20.36 20.23
N GLY A 196 -11.76 -20.71 18.96
CA GLY A 196 -12.33 -21.86 18.32
C GLY A 196 -13.84 -21.77 18.16
N LYS A 197 -14.32 -22.01 16.94
CA LYS A 197 -15.74 -22.15 16.58
C LYS A 197 -15.86 -23.14 15.45
N THR A 198 -17.05 -23.75 15.32
CA THR A 198 -17.37 -24.66 14.24
C THR A 198 -18.50 -24.08 13.42
N LEU A 199 -18.15 -23.44 12.30
CA LEU A 199 -19.18 -22.89 11.40
C LEU A 199 -19.88 -24.02 10.65
N PHE A 200 -21.20 -23.95 10.60
CA PHE A 200 -22.05 -24.91 9.86
C PHE A 200 -23.19 -24.19 9.14
N THR A 201 -23.67 -24.80 8.05
CA THR A 201 -24.92 -24.41 7.38
C THR A 201 -26.00 -25.44 7.68
N GLU A 202 -27.25 -25.01 7.90
CA GLU A 202 -28.36 -25.90 8.25
C GLU A 202 -28.84 -26.76 7.10
N ALA A 203 -28.67 -26.31 5.88
CA ALA A 203 -29.17 -26.98 4.68
C ALA A 203 -28.02 -27.18 3.68
N PRO A 204 -27.06 -28.10 3.95
CA PRO A 204 -26.05 -28.42 2.98
C PRO A 204 -26.73 -29.06 1.75
N ASN A 205 -26.51 -28.47 0.58
CA ASN A 205 -26.98 -29.03 -0.68
C ASN A 205 -25.87 -29.92 -1.25
N PRO A 206 -26.14 -31.20 -1.51
CA PRO A 206 -25.15 -32.09 -2.13
C PRO A 206 -24.67 -31.65 -3.52
N ASP A 207 -25.47 -30.83 -4.20
CA ASP A 207 -25.15 -30.29 -5.53
C ASP A 207 -24.37 -28.97 -5.47
N ASP A 208 -24.04 -28.48 -4.27
CA ASP A 208 -23.22 -27.27 -4.14
C ASP A 208 -21.83 -27.52 -4.74
N PRO A 209 -21.29 -26.55 -5.51
CA PRO A 209 -19.98 -26.70 -6.11
C PRO A 209 -18.88 -26.74 -5.05
N ARG A 210 -17.89 -27.60 -5.25
CA ARG A 210 -16.65 -27.59 -4.48
C ARG A 210 -15.85 -26.34 -4.80
N VAL A 211 -14.94 -26.00 -3.91
CA VAL A 211 -13.94 -24.95 -4.14
C VAL A 211 -13.02 -25.42 -5.25
N LYS A 212 -12.83 -24.60 -6.29
CA LYS A 212 -12.00 -24.93 -7.44
C LYS A 212 -10.61 -24.32 -7.29
N VAL A 213 -9.59 -25.14 -7.44
CA VAL A 213 -8.19 -24.70 -7.49
C VAL A 213 -7.68 -24.86 -8.92
N HIS A 214 -7.18 -23.77 -9.49
CA HIS A 214 -6.69 -23.68 -10.86
C HIS A 214 -5.19 -23.37 -10.88
N ALA A 215 -4.47 -23.99 -11.80
CA ALA A 215 -3.09 -23.68 -12.11
C ALA A 215 -3.05 -22.99 -13.48
N ALA A 216 -2.35 -21.86 -13.59
CA ALA A 216 -2.05 -21.22 -14.86
C ALA A 216 -0.53 -21.19 -15.09
N TRP A 217 -0.12 -20.98 -16.34
CA TRP A 217 1.29 -20.87 -16.66
C TRP A 217 1.91 -19.60 -16.12
N ASP A 218 1.20 -18.47 -16.31
CA ASP A 218 1.60 -17.16 -15.86
C ASP A 218 0.41 -16.26 -15.50
N SER A 219 0.69 -15.04 -15.08
CA SER A 219 -0.34 -14.07 -14.65
C SER A 219 -1.22 -13.58 -15.79
N GLU A 220 -0.74 -13.56 -17.04
CA GLU A 220 -1.53 -13.21 -18.20
C GLU A 220 -2.55 -14.31 -18.50
N GLU A 221 -2.13 -15.58 -18.45
CA GLU A 221 -3.05 -16.72 -18.59
C GLU A 221 -4.05 -16.76 -17.44
N GLU A 222 -3.62 -16.48 -16.20
CA GLU A 222 -4.49 -16.35 -15.03
C GLU A 222 -5.59 -15.30 -15.28
N ALA A 223 -5.22 -14.09 -15.70
CA ALA A 223 -6.16 -13.00 -15.98
C ALA A 223 -7.10 -13.34 -17.15
N ARG A 224 -6.57 -14.02 -18.18
CA ARG A 224 -7.35 -14.48 -19.34
C ARG A 224 -8.41 -15.50 -18.92
N ALA A 225 -8.00 -16.53 -18.18
CA ALA A 225 -8.90 -17.61 -17.75
C ALA A 225 -9.95 -17.11 -16.74
N VAL A 226 -9.60 -16.20 -15.84
CA VAL A 226 -10.57 -15.54 -14.94
C VAL A 226 -11.57 -14.71 -15.76
N GLY A 227 -11.10 -13.94 -16.76
CA GLY A 227 -11.98 -13.18 -17.65
C GLY A 227 -12.96 -14.07 -18.41
N GLU A 228 -12.50 -15.20 -18.97
CA GLU A 228 -13.33 -16.18 -19.67
C GLU A 228 -14.38 -16.81 -18.73
N ALA A 229 -14.00 -17.13 -17.49
CA ALA A 229 -14.92 -17.66 -16.49
C ALA A 229 -16.01 -16.66 -16.11
N ILE A 230 -15.66 -15.38 -16.00
CA ILE A 230 -16.60 -14.27 -15.73
C ILE A 230 -17.57 -14.11 -16.91
N GLU A 231 -17.09 -14.06 -18.16
CA GLU A 231 -17.94 -14.00 -19.34
C GLU A 231 -18.88 -15.21 -19.44
N GLN A 232 -18.39 -16.40 -19.12
CA GLN A 232 -19.21 -17.60 -19.12
C GLN A 232 -20.32 -17.51 -18.07
N ALA A 233 -20.01 -17.05 -16.85
CA ALA A 233 -21.01 -16.84 -15.82
C ALA A 233 -22.05 -15.76 -16.22
N GLN A 234 -21.60 -14.67 -16.86
CA GLN A 234 -22.49 -13.63 -17.38
C GLN A 234 -23.46 -14.19 -18.45
N ARG A 235 -22.98 -15.04 -19.37
CA ARG A 235 -23.79 -15.72 -20.36
C ARG A 235 -24.84 -16.67 -19.74
N GLN A 236 -24.57 -17.20 -18.54
CA GLN A 236 -25.48 -18.00 -17.74
C GLN A 236 -26.49 -17.14 -16.93
N GLY A 237 -26.39 -15.81 -17.03
CA GLY A 237 -27.30 -14.87 -16.38
C GLY A 237 -26.86 -14.39 -15.00
N HIS A 238 -25.63 -14.66 -14.61
CA HIS A 238 -25.09 -14.08 -13.39
C HIS A 238 -24.70 -12.62 -13.58
N LEU A 239 -25.03 -11.78 -12.60
CA LEU A 239 -24.68 -10.35 -12.61
C LEU A 239 -23.19 -10.18 -12.27
N LEU A 240 -22.51 -9.26 -12.98
CA LEU A 240 -21.11 -8.92 -12.72
C LEU A 240 -20.92 -8.31 -11.34
N ASN A 241 -21.88 -7.53 -10.84
CA ASN A 241 -21.88 -6.96 -9.49
C ASN A 241 -21.78 -8.01 -8.38
N ASN A 242 -22.20 -9.24 -8.65
CA ASN A 242 -22.15 -10.36 -7.71
C ASN A 242 -20.83 -11.15 -7.79
N MET A 243 -19.88 -10.70 -8.60
CA MET A 243 -18.59 -11.32 -8.79
C MET A 243 -17.46 -10.41 -8.26
N ALA A 244 -16.46 -11.00 -7.66
CA ALA A 244 -15.30 -10.27 -7.17
C ALA A 244 -14.00 -11.01 -7.41
N ILE A 245 -12.95 -10.25 -7.75
CA ILE A 245 -11.56 -10.68 -7.75
C ILE A 245 -10.91 -10.07 -6.52
N LEU A 246 -10.43 -10.92 -5.61
CA LEU A 246 -9.81 -10.48 -4.37
C LEU A 246 -8.31 -10.74 -4.43
N VAL A 247 -7.53 -9.67 -4.56
CA VAL A 247 -6.07 -9.72 -4.68
C VAL A 247 -5.39 -9.45 -3.34
N ARG A 248 -4.20 -10.03 -3.13
CA ARG A 248 -3.41 -9.77 -1.92
C ARG A 248 -2.80 -8.37 -1.93
N ALA A 249 -2.29 -7.93 -3.05
CA ALA A 249 -1.66 -6.63 -3.23
C ALA A 249 -2.23 -5.90 -4.43
N SER A 250 -2.28 -4.59 -4.32
CA SER A 250 -2.95 -3.76 -5.32
C SER A 250 -2.27 -3.75 -6.70
N PHE A 251 -0.97 -4.08 -6.79
CA PHE A 251 -0.29 -4.16 -8.08
C PHE A 251 -0.84 -5.31 -8.95
N GLN A 252 -1.36 -6.39 -8.35
CA GLN A 252 -1.97 -7.50 -9.08
C GLN A 252 -3.24 -7.10 -9.87
N MET A 253 -3.85 -5.95 -9.55
CA MET A 253 -5.09 -5.52 -10.21
C MET A 253 -4.89 -5.19 -11.68
N ARG A 254 -3.69 -4.67 -12.04
CA ARG A 254 -3.39 -4.19 -13.40
C ARG A 254 -3.71 -5.21 -14.49
N GLU A 255 -3.23 -6.43 -14.35
CA GLU A 255 -3.41 -7.46 -15.39
C GLU A 255 -4.90 -7.78 -15.63
N PHE A 256 -5.71 -7.74 -14.57
CA PHE A 256 -7.17 -7.89 -14.70
C PHE A 256 -7.81 -6.65 -15.32
N GLU A 257 -7.36 -5.44 -14.93
CA GLU A 257 -7.85 -4.18 -15.50
C GLU A 257 -7.57 -4.11 -17.01
N ASP A 258 -6.32 -4.37 -17.43
CA ASP A 258 -5.92 -4.38 -18.84
C ASP A 258 -6.69 -5.44 -19.64
N ARG A 259 -6.85 -6.64 -19.05
CA ARG A 259 -7.63 -7.72 -19.69
C ARG A 259 -9.10 -7.36 -19.86
N PHE A 260 -9.73 -6.75 -18.86
CA PHE A 260 -11.13 -6.39 -18.90
C PHE A 260 -11.41 -5.26 -19.90
N VAL A 261 -10.48 -4.29 -20.01
CA VAL A 261 -10.55 -3.27 -21.07
C VAL A 261 -10.49 -3.93 -22.45
N THR A 262 -9.61 -4.89 -22.65
CA THR A 262 -9.47 -5.62 -23.92
C THR A 262 -10.75 -6.43 -24.26
N LEU A 263 -11.38 -7.05 -23.27
CA LEU A 263 -12.62 -7.82 -23.43
C LEU A 263 -13.88 -6.93 -23.50
N GLY A 264 -13.79 -5.65 -23.16
CA GLY A 264 -14.95 -4.77 -23.00
C GLY A 264 -15.83 -5.15 -21.81
N LEU A 265 -15.27 -5.83 -20.81
CA LEU A 265 -15.95 -6.16 -19.55
C LEU A 265 -15.93 -4.96 -18.60
N ASN A 266 -17.10 -4.60 -18.09
CA ASN A 266 -17.20 -3.55 -17.09
C ASN A 266 -16.60 -4.03 -15.77
N TYR A 267 -15.73 -3.23 -15.17
CA TYR A 267 -15.16 -3.49 -13.85
C TYR A 267 -15.09 -2.23 -13.00
N ARG A 268 -14.99 -2.40 -11.69
CA ARG A 268 -14.73 -1.33 -10.72
C ARG A 268 -13.70 -1.75 -9.71
N VAL A 269 -12.83 -0.82 -9.34
CA VAL A 269 -11.87 -1.01 -8.24
C VAL A 269 -12.46 -0.43 -6.96
N ILE A 270 -12.61 -1.27 -5.93
CA ILE A 270 -13.15 -0.86 -4.63
C ILE A 270 -12.01 -0.68 -3.62
N GLY A 271 -12.06 0.43 -2.90
CA GLY A 271 -11.09 0.73 -1.84
C GLY A 271 -9.83 1.46 -2.29
N GLY A 272 -9.78 1.95 -3.52
CA GLY A 272 -8.68 2.75 -4.04
C GLY A 272 -8.86 3.16 -5.49
N PRO A 273 -7.97 4.03 -5.99
CA PRO A 273 -7.94 4.38 -7.40
C PRO A 273 -7.50 3.19 -8.26
N ARG A 274 -7.92 3.18 -9.53
CA ARG A 274 -7.40 2.26 -10.54
C ARG A 274 -5.88 2.34 -10.60
N PHE A 275 -5.23 1.34 -11.18
CA PHE A 275 -3.77 1.29 -11.21
C PHE A 275 -3.14 2.58 -11.77
N TYR A 276 -3.60 3.01 -12.95
CA TYR A 276 -3.04 4.21 -13.60
C TYR A 276 -3.48 5.55 -12.96
N GLU A 277 -4.47 5.56 -12.08
CA GLU A 277 -4.91 6.75 -11.33
C GLU A 277 -4.12 7.00 -10.04
N ARG A 278 -3.34 6.03 -9.58
CA ARG A 278 -2.55 6.14 -8.35
C ARG A 278 -1.54 7.26 -8.44
N LEU A 279 -1.31 7.93 -7.32
CA LEU A 279 -0.43 9.09 -7.24
C LEU A 279 0.95 8.83 -7.84
N GLU A 280 1.60 7.75 -7.39
CA GLU A 280 2.95 7.36 -7.82
C GLU A 280 3.01 6.99 -9.29
N ILE A 281 1.96 6.39 -9.82
CA ILE A 281 1.86 6.02 -11.23
C ILE A 281 1.60 7.26 -12.10
N ARG A 282 0.68 8.13 -11.68
CA ARG A 282 0.42 9.40 -12.39
C ARG A 282 1.65 10.30 -12.47
N ASP A 283 2.46 10.34 -11.41
CA ASP A 283 3.71 11.09 -11.42
C ASP A 283 4.73 10.44 -12.36
N ALA A 284 4.92 9.12 -12.30
CA ALA A 284 5.79 8.39 -13.21
C ALA A 284 5.36 8.56 -14.68
N MET A 285 4.06 8.41 -14.96
CA MET A 285 3.48 8.64 -16.29
C MET A 285 3.72 10.07 -16.78
N ALA A 286 3.63 11.07 -15.90
CA ALA A 286 3.90 12.45 -16.26
C ALA A 286 5.36 12.65 -16.69
N TYR A 287 6.33 12.00 -16.03
CA TYR A 287 7.72 11.99 -16.51
C TYR A 287 7.85 11.41 -17.92
N LEU A 288 7.25 10.24 -18.15
CA LEU A 288 7.30 9.57 -19.45
C LEU A 288 6.61 10.39 -20.54
N ARG A 289 5.47 11.03 -20.22
CA ARG A 289 4.75 11.91 -21.15
C ARG A 289 5.55 13.14 -21.55
N VAL A 290 6.21 13.83 -20.63
CA VAL A 290 7.06 14.99 -20.93
C VAL A 290 8.25 14.57 -21.80
N VAL A 291 8.82 13.38 -21.60
CA VAL A 291 9.90 12.85 -22.46
C VAL A 291 9.39 12.56 -23.85
N ALA A 292 8.22 11.92 -24.00
CA ALA A 292 7.62 11.61 -25.31
C ALA A 292 7.03 12.84 -26.01
N GLN A 293 6.48 13.79 -25.24
CA GLN A 293 5.81 15.00 -25.75
C GLN A 293 6.16 16.22 -24.86
N PRO A 294 7.23 16.95 -25.17
CA PRO A 294 7.67 18.10 -24.36
C PRO A 294 6.67 19.25 -24.24
N ALA A 295 5.63 19.25 -25.07
CA ALA A 295 4.56 20.25 -25.03
C ALA A 295 3.44 19.93 -24.03
N ASP A 296 3.54 18.84 -23.27
CA ASP A 296 2.57 18.49 -22.23
C ASP A 296 2.82 19.30 -20.95
N ASP A 297 2.25 20.50 -20.92
CA ASP A 297 2.41 21.44 -19.81
C ASP A 297 1.84 20.92 -18.50
N LEU A 298 0.72 20.18 -18.53
CA LEU A 298 0.10 19.60 -17.34
C LEU A 298 0.99 18.51 -16.72
N ALA A 299 1.59 17.68 -17.55
CA ALA A 299 2.52 16.67 -17.09
C ALA A 299 3.77 17.31 -16.49
N LEU A 300 4.33 18.35 -17.13
CA LEU A 300 5.49 19.06 -16.62
C LEU A 300 5.19 19.77 -15.30
N GLU A 301 4.08 20.49 -15.20
CA GLU A 301 3.67 21.20 -13.97
C GLU A 301 3.58 20.21 -12.78
N ARG A 302 3.05 19.02 -13.03
CA ARG A 302 2.92 17.99 -12.02
C ARG A 302 4.27 17.54 -11.44
N ILE A 303 5.30 17.39 -12.25
CA ILE A 303 6.55 16.75 -11.87
C ILE A 303 7.75 17.68 -11.71
N ILE A 304 7.65 18.93 -12.13
CA ILE A 304 8.77 19.88 -12.14
C ILE A 304 9.42 20.05 -10.76
N ASN A 305 8.64 19.90 -9.70
CA ASN A 305 9.09 19.96 -8.29
C ASN A 305 8.77 18.69 -7.48
N THR A 306 8.58 17.56 -8.15
CA THR A 306 8.38 16.23 -7.56
C THR A 306 9.45 15.28 -8.12
N PRO A 307 10.45 14.88 -7.32
CA PRO A 307 10.77 15.25 -5.92
C PRO A 307 11.05 16.74 -5.71
N LYS A 308 11.05 17.18 -4.45
CA LYS A 308 11.29 18.59 -4.12
C LYS A 308 12.69 19.04 -4.55
N ARG A 309 12.78 19.94 -5.54
CA ARG A 309 14.02 20.48 -6.12
C ARG A 309 14.29 21.93 -5.69
N GLY A 310 13.41 22.51 -4.85
CA GLY A 310 13.52 23.89 -4.44
C GLY A 310 12.98 24.90 -5.45
N LEU A 311 12.19 24.44 -6.42
CA LEU A 311 11.40 25.26 -7.32
C LEU A 311 10.11 25.65 -6.57
N GLY A 312 10.10 26.83 -5.95
CA GLY A 312 8.92 27.34 -5.26
C GLY A 312 7.88 27.86 -6.25
N GLU A 313 6.64 28.07 -5.76
CA GLU A 313 5.52 28.56 -6.57
C GLU A 313 5.84 29.82 -7.39
N ALA A 314 6.65 30.73 -6.85
CA ALA A 314 7.02 31.96 -7.56
C ALA A 314 7.85 31.68 -8.84
N ALA A 315 8.72 30.66 -8.80
CA ALA A 315 9.49 30.28 -9.99
C ALA A 315 8.60 29.56 -11.02
N ILE A 316 7.70 28.70 -10.55
CA ILE A 316 6.74 27.99 -11.42
C ILE A 316 5.80 29.00 -12.10
N ARG A 317 5.26 29.96 -11.35
CA ARG A 317 4.43 31.04 -11.92
C ARG A 317 5.20 31.85 -12.97
N GLN A 318 6.46 32.16 -12.74
CA GLN A 318 7.27 32.90 -13.70
C GLN A 318 7.47 32.13 -15.02
N ILE A 319 7.60 30.77 -14.94
CA ILE A 319 7.64 29.93 -16.13
C ILE A 319 6.29 29.96 -16.86
N HIS A 320 5.18 29.83 -16.14
CA HIS A 320 3.85 29.93 -16.72
C HIS A 320 3.57 31.27 -17.40
N ASP A 321 3.89 32.37 -16.70
CA ASP A 321 3.64 33.73 -17.23
C ASP A 321 4.45 33.97 -18.50
N TYR A 322 5.69 33.47 -18.53
CA TYR A 322 6.53 33.55 -19.71
C TYR A 322 6.01 32.69 -20.87
N ALA A 323 5.65 31.42 -20.58
CA ALA A 323 5.09 30.51 -21.57
C ALA A 323 3.83 31.08 -22.22
N ARG A 324 2.90 31.62 -21.40
CA ARG A 324 1.67 32.24 -21.87
C ARG A 324 1.90 33.51 -22.68
N ALA A 325 2.82 34.36 -22.24
CA ALA A 325 3.12 35.62 -22.94
C ALA A 325 3.72 35.39 -24.33
N ARG A 326 4.35 34.20 -24.55
CA ARG A 326 4.99 33.84 -25.81
C ARG A 326 4.23 32.83 -26.64
N ASP A 327 3.16 32.27 -26.10
CA ASP A 327 2.42 31.16 -26.73
C ASP A 327 3.30 29.95 -27.05
N ILE A 328 4.12 29.57 -26.06
CA ILE A 328 5.02 28.40 -26.13
C ILE A 328 4.76 27.47 -24.97
N SER A 329 5.20 26.21 -25.06
CA SER A 329 5.09 25.25 -23.96
C SER A 329 5.90 25.66 -22.73
N MET A 330 5.49 25.20 -21.55
CA MET A 330 6.25 25.40 -20.31
C MET A 330 7.68 24.87 -20.40
N PHE A 331 7.88 23.75 -21.09
CA PHE A 331 9.22 23.20 -21.28
C PHE A 331 10.10 24.11 -22.13
N ALA A 332 9.58 24.63 -23.23
CA ALA A 332 10.29 25.61 -24.05
C ALA A 332 10.57 26.90 -23.26
N ALA A 333 9.61 27.37 -22.48
CA ALA A 333 9.79 28.50 -21.57
C ALA A 333 10.86 28.24 -20.51
N ALA A 334 10.93 27.04 -19.97
CA ALA A 334 11.96 26.63 -19.02
C ALA A 334 13.36 26.66 -19.70
N CYS A 335 13.49 26.14 -20.93
CA CYS A 335 14.72 26.21 -21.72
C CYS A 335 15.19 27.64 -21.94
N ASP A 336 14.28 28.57 -22.25
CA ASP A 336 14.64 29.97 -22.43
C ASP A 336 15.08 30.64 -21.12
N LEU A 337 14.35 30.40 -20.03
CA LEU A 337 14.58 31.03 -18.73
C LEU A 337 15.89 30.60 -18.06
N ILE A 338 16.39 29.39 -18.31
CA ILE A 338 17.69 28.94 -17.76
C ILE A 338 18.87 29.68 -18.38
N GLU A 339 18.70 30.19 -19.62
CA GLU A 339 19.71 30.94 -20.35
C GLU A 339 19.82 32.40 -19.92
N THR A 340 18.86 32.86 -19.12
CA THR A 340 18.75 34.24 -18.70
C THR A 340 18.89 34.40 -17.18
N GLU A 341 18.96 35.62 -16.69
CA GLU A 341 19.07 35.92 -15.26
C GLU A 341 17.73 36.32 -14.63
N GLU A 342 16.62 36.01 -15.27
CA GLU A 342 15.28 36.33 -14.78
C GLU A 342 14.96 35.58 -13.48
N LEU A 343 15.27 34.30 -13.44
CA LEU A 343 15.16 33.49 -12.23
C LEU A 343 16.30 33.80 -11.23
N LYS A 344 16.03 33.64 -9.97
CA LYS A 344 17.07 33.69 -8.92
C LYS A 344 18.09 32.58 -9.15
N PRO A 345 19.36 32.71 -8.74
CA PRO A 345 20.42 31.75 -9.02
C PRO A 345 20.07 30.30 -8.60
N LYS A 346 19.51 30.12 -7.39
CA LYS A 346 19.18 28.79 -6.86
C LYS A 346 18.05 28.10 -7.64
N PRO A 347 16.85 28.70 -7.85
CA PRO A 347 15.83 28.11 -8.71
C PRO A 347 16.31 27.89 -10.15
N ARG A 348 17.13 28.80 -10.71
CA ARG A 348 17.66 28.68 -12.06
C ARG A 348 18.57 27.45 -12.19
N SER A 349 19.46 27.21 -11.23
CA SER A 349 20.33 26.02 -11.23
C SER A 349 19.51 24.73 -11.13
N ALA A 350 18.50 24.69 -10.26
CA ALA A 350 17.61 23.53 -10.14
C ALA A 350 16.79 23.29 -11.42
N LEU A 351 16.28 24.37 -12.06
CA LEU A 351 15.55 24.25 -13.30
C LEU A 351 16.46 23.78 -14.46
N ARG A 352 17.71 24.25 -14.48
CA ARG A 352 18.69 23.82 -15.49
C ARG A 352 18.94 22.32 -15.41
N GLU A 353 19.16 21.77 -14.22
CA GLU A 353 19.32 20.34 -14.01
C GLU A 353 18.11 19.53 -14.53
N VAL A 354 16.90 20.00 -14.27
CA VAL A 354 15.66 19.38 -14.78
C VAL A 354 15.64 19.40 -16.31
N VAL A 355 15.88 20.57 -16.93
CA VAL A 355 15.84 20.72 -18.39
C VAL A 355 16.91 19.87 -19.07
N GLU A 356 18.15 19.88 -18.57
CA GLU A 356 19.25 19.08 -19.11
C GLU A 356 18.96 17.58 -19.05
N ASN A 357 18.37 17.10 -17.95
CA ASN A 357 17.96 15.71 -17.83
C ASN A 357 16.88 15.35 -18.85
N PHE A 358 15.84 16.17 -18.99
CA PHE A 358 14.78 15.91 -19.97
C PHE A 358 15.32 15.91 -21.42
N LEU A 359 16.17 16.86 -21.78
CA LEU A 359 16.79 16.90 -23.13
C LEU A 359 17.63 15.64 -23.38
N ARG A 360 18.36 15.18 -22.39
CA ARG A 360 19.14 13.94 -22.49
C ARG A 360 18.23 12.72 -22.66
N TRP A 361 17.20 12.55 -21.84
CA TRP A 361 16.26 11.42 -21.94
C TRP A 361 15.52 11.43 -23.28
N GLN A 362 15.13 12.59 -23.78
CA GLN A 362 14.53 12.72 -25.12
C GLN A 362 15.46 12.21 -26.23
N SER A 363 16.77 12.45 -26.11
CA SER A 363 17.75 11.94 -27.08
C SER A 363 17.93 10.41 -27.03
N LEU A 364 17.46 9.76 -25.97
CA LEU A 364 17.55 8.32 -25.77
C LEU A 364 16.30 7.55 -26.25
N ILE A 365 15.20 8.22 -26.59
CA ILE A 365 13.91 7.58 -26.93
C ILE A 365 14.07 6.53 -28.05
N ASP A 366 14.84 6.85 -29.10
CA ASP A 366 14.97 5.99 -30.27
C ASP A 366 16.16 5.02 -30.18
N THR A 367 17.00 5.13 -29.15
CA THR A 367 18.25 4.36 -29.02
C THR A 367 18.27 3.38 -27.86
N THR A 368 17.41 3.58 -26.88
CA THR A 368 17.33 2.78 -25.64
C THR A 368 15.99 2.08 -25.56
N PRO A 369 15.93 0.81 -25.13
CA PRO A 369 14.65 0.14 -24.86
C PRO A 369 13.80 0.98 -23.93
N HIS A 370 12.52 1.14 -24.24
CA HIS A 370 11.62 2.05 -23.52
C HIS A 370 11.45 1.70 -22.04
N THR A 371 11.56 0.43 -21.66
CA THR A 371 11.55 -0.02 -20.26
C THR A 371 12.79 0.43 -19.50
N GLU A 372 13.99 0.24 -20.11
CA GLU A 372 15.27 0.71 -19.56
C GLU A 372 15.32 2.24 -19.47
N LEU A 373 14.77 2.92 -20.47
CA LEU A 373 14.63 4.38 -20.44
C LEU A 373 13.72 4.83 -19.29
N ALA A 374 12.59 4.15 -19.05
CA ALA A 374 11.69 4.47 -17.97
C ALA A 374 12.36 4.28 -16.59
N GLU A 375 13.08 3.19 -16.37
CA GLU A 375 13.87 2.98 -15.16
C GLU A 375 14.89 4.10 -14.97
N THR A 376 15.65 4.42 -16.01
CA THR A 376 16.64 5.50 -15.99
C THR A 376 16.01 6.84 -15.61
N ILE A 377 14.85 7.20 -16.19
CA ILE A 377 14.13 8.43 -15.89
C ILE A 377 13.72 8.49 -14.43
N LEU A 378 13.12 7.42 -13.90
CA LEU A 378 12.63 7.39 -12.52
C LEU A 378 13.77 7.42 -11.49
N ASP A 379 14.89 6.77 -11.79
CA ASP A 379 16.06 6.76 -10.90
C ASP A 379 16.82 8.09 -10.94
N GLU A 380 17.16 8.58 -12.12
CA GLU A 380 17.94 9.82 -12.26
C GLU A 380 17.16 11.08 -11.89
N SER A 381 15.82 11.06 -12.02
CA SER A 381 14.97 12.13 -11.51
C SER A 381 14.95 12.19 -9.98
N GLY A 382 15.41 11.13 -9.30
CA GLY A 382 15.33 10.95 -7.86
C GLY A 382 13.95 10.50 -7.37
N TYR A 383 13.04 10.12 -8.30
CA TYR A 383 11.67 9.74 -7.94
C TYR A 383 11.62 8.41 -7.18
N THR A 384 12.33 7.40 -7.66
CA THR A 384 12.50 6.11 -6.97
C THR A 384 13.13 6.30 -5.59
N ALA A 385 14.22 7.10 -5.51
CA ALA A 385 14.90 7.40 -4.26
C ALA A 385 13.99 8.13 -3.25
N MET A 386 13.07 8.97 -3.71
CA MET A 386 12.09 9.65 -2.84
C MET A 386 11.23 8.63 -2.10
N TRP A 387 10.69 7.62 -2.80
CA TRP A 387 9.87 6.57 -2.18
C TRP A 387 10.68 5.58 -1.35
N GLN A 388 11.93 5.28 -1.73
CA GLN A 388 12.84 4.45 -0.91
C GLN A 388 13.17 5.10 0.44
N ASN A 389 13.25 6.42 0.48
CA ASN A 389 13.51 7.19 1.70
C ASN A 389 12.23 7.51 2.50
N ASP A 390 11.06 7.30 1.95
CA ASP A 390 9.78 7.49 2.64
C ASP A 390 9.56 6.33 3.63
N LYS A 391 9.30 6.69 4.89
CA LYS A 391 9.08 5.75 6.01
C LYS A 391 7.60 5.44 6.24
N SER A 392 6.71 5.91 5.37
CA SER A 392 5.29 5.59 5.47
C SER A 392 5.05 4.10 5.23
N ALA A 393 3.99 3.56 5.84
CA ALA A 393 3.59 2.16 5.65
C ALA A 393 3.23 1.84 4.18
N GLU A 394 2.90 2.87 3.41
CA GLU A 394 2.47 2.77 2.01
C GLU A 394 3.64 2.76 1.01
N ALA A 395 4.81 3.32 1.40
CA ALA A 395 5.94 3.49 0.48
C ALA A 395 6.41 2.20 -0.20
N PRO A 396 6.52 1.04 0.48
CA PRO A 396 6.87 -0.22 -0.19
C PRO A 396 5.86 -0.63 -1.27
N GLY A 397 4.55 -0.47 -1.00
CA GLY A 397 3.51 -0.76 -1.98
C GLY A 397 3.57 0.15 -3.20
N ARG A 398 3.95 1.43 -3.01
CA ARG A 398 4.15 2.37 -4.11
C ARG A 398 5.36 2.01 -4.96
N LEU A 399 6.44 1.54 -4.36
CA LEU A 399 7.61 1.02 -5.10
C LEU A 399 7.25 -0.24 -5.91
N GLU A 400 6.43 -1.13 -5.36
CA GLU A 400 5.94 -2.30 -6.12
C GLU A 400 5.05 -1.86 -7.30
N ASN A 401 4.20 -0.85 -7.12
CA ASN A 401 3.41 -0.28 -8.21
C ASN A 401 4.30 0.32 -9.32
N LEU A 402 5.41 1.00 -8.99
CA LEU A 402 6.35 1.52 -9.98
C LEU A 402 7.06 0.40 -10.75
N LYS A 403 7.45 -0.67 -10.08
CA LYS A 403 8.01 -1.85 -10.76
C LYS A 403 7.00 -2.50 -11.70
N GLU A 404 5.75 -2.59 -11.27
CA GLU A 404 4.66 -3.11 -12.07
C GLU A 404 4.39 -2.24 -13.30
N LEU A 405 4.46 -0.89 -13.16
CA LEU A 405 4.37 0.02 -14.29
C LEU A 405 5.44 -0.28 -15.36
N ILE A 406 6.70 -0.41 -14.93
CA ILE A 406 7.79 -0.72 -15.87
C ILE A 406 7.57 -2.07 -16.54
N ARG A 407 7.10 -3.06 -15.77
CA ARG A 407 6.77 -4.39 -16.29
C ARG A 407 5.67 -4.31 -17.35
N SER A 408 4.61 -3.52 -17.11
CA SER A 408 3.53 -3.37 -18.07
C SER A 408 3.98 -2.78 -19.42
N MET A 409 5.04 -2.00 -19.41
CA MET A 409 5.59 -1.44 -20.64
C MET A 409 6.24 -2.49 -21.56
N GLU A 410 6.67 -3.63 -21.04
CA GLU A 410 7.33 -4.68 -21.82
C GLU A 410 6.42 -5.33 -22.87
N GLU A 411 5.12 -5.24 -22.69
CA GLU A 411 4.10 -5.74 -23.61
C GLU A 411 3.95 -4.89 -24.89
N TYR A 412 4.58 -3.70 -24.90
CA TYR A 412 4.43 -2.72 -25.98
C TYR A 412 5.76 -2.56 -26.75
N GLU A 413 5.64 -2.28 -28.04
CA GLU A 413 6.81 -2.08 -28.91
C GLU A 413 7.53 -0.75 -28.65
N SER A 414 6.83 0.24 -28.09
CA SER A 414 7.37 1.58 -27.88
C SER A 414 6.70 2.33 -26.73
N LEU A 415 7.40 3.33 -26.20
CA LEU A 415 6.88 4.24 -25.18
C LEU A 415 5.56 4.92 -25.62
N ARG A 416 5.46 5.31 -26.89
CA ARG A 416 4.26 5.98 -27.43
C ARG A 416 3.07 5.04 -27.45
N GLY A 417 3.24 3.81 -27.93
CA GLY A 417 2.17 2.81 -27.96
C GLY A 417 1.66 2.50 -26.54
N PHE A 418 2.57 2.42 -25.58
CA PHE A 418 2.19 2.27 -24.17
C PHE A 418 1.37 3.47 -23.66
N LEU A 419 1.81 4.70 -23.91
CA LEU A 419 1.11 5.92 -23.46
C LEU A 419 -0.28 6.07 -24.10
N GLU A 420 -0.44 5.67 -25.37
CA GLU A 420 -1.74 5.63 -26.06
C GLU A 420 -2.69 4.63 -25.39
N HIS A 421 -2.20 3.42 -25.10
CA HIS A 421 -3.01 2.40 -24.41
C HIS A 421 -3.47 2.89 -23.03
N VAL A 422 -2.56 3.44 -22.22
CA VAL A 422 -2.91 3.96 -20.88
C VAL A 422 -3.96 5.07 -20.97
N THR A 423 -3.90 5.91 -21.99
CA THR A 423 -4.93 6.94 -22.20
C THR A 423 -6.28 6.32 -22.43
N LEU A 424 -6.39 5.26 -23.27
CA LEU A 424 -7.63 4.53 -23.50
C LEU A 424 -8.18 3.88 -22.23
N VAL A 425 -7.31 3.28 -21.42
CA VAL A 425 -7.70 2.68 -20.12
C VAL A 425 -8.24 3.73 -19.14
N MET A 426 -7.61 4.92 -19.12
CA MET A 426 -8.04 6.01 -18.25
C MET A 426 -9.35 6.67 -18.69
N ASP A 427 -9.60 6.72 -19.98
CA ASP A 427 -10.80 7.33 -20.56
C ASP A 427 -12.04 6.40 -20.46
N ALA A 428 -11.85 5.11 -20.14
CA ALA A 428 -12.96 4.20 -19.87
C ALA A 428 -13.76 4.70 -18.65
N GLU A 429 -14.93 5.30 -18.90
CA GLU A 429 -15.79 5.91 -17.88
C GLU A 429 -16.25 4.88 -16.85
N GLN A 430 -16.11 5.19 -15.56
CA GLN A 430 -16.75 4.47 -14.47
C GLN A 430 -18.16 5.01 -14.27
N ASN A 431 -19.13 4.32 -14.81
CA ASN A 431 -20.52 4.55 -14.44
C ASN A 431 -20.82 3.68 -13.21
N GLU A 432 -20.96 4.29 -12.02
CA GLU A 432 -21.18 3.57 -10.75
C GLU A 432 -22.46 2.71 -10.76
N ASP A 433 -23.42 3.06 -11.60
CA ASP A 433 -24.70 2.35 -11.72
C ASP A 433 -24.64 1.15 -12.70
N MET A 434 -23.54 0.94 -13.42
CA MET A 434 -23.42 -0.19 -14.35
C MET A 434 -23.11 -1.49 -13.63
N ASP A 435 -23.64 -2.60 -14.18
CA ASP A 435 -23.25 -3.96 -13.78
C ASP A 435 -21.77 -4.18 -14.10
N ALA A 436 -20.93 -4.37 -13.08
CA ALA A 436 -19.49 -4.41 -13.21
C ALA A 436 -18.84 -5.38 -12.21
N VAL A 437 -17.75 -6.05 -12.63
CA VAL A 437 -16.96 -6.93 -11.77
C VAL A 437 -16.21 -6.10 -10.73
N ASN A 438 -16.16 -6.59 -9.49
CA ASN A 438 -15.48 -5.92 -8.42
C ASN A 438 -14.02 -6.41 -8.29
N ILE A 439 -13.05 -5.52 -8.39
CA ILE A 439 -11.62 -5.82 -8.11
C ILE A 439 -11.26 -5.16 -6.79
N ILE A 440 -10.85 -5.96 -5.81
CA ILE A 440 -10.73 -5.51 -4.42
C ILE A 440 -9.50 -6.15 -3.79
N THR A 441 -8.81 -5.46 -2.86
CA THR A 441 -7.82 -6.15 -2.02
C THR A 441 -8.52 -7.00 -0.95
N LEU A 442 -7.90 -8.10 -0.56
CA LEU A 442 -8.40 -8.97 0.50
C LEU A 442 -8.74 -8.22 1.80
N HIS A 443 -7.93 -7.21 2.18
CA HIS A 443 -8.20 -6.39 3.35
C HIS A 443 -9.46 -5.53 3.19
N SER A 444 -9.65 -4.93 2.02
CA SER A 444 -10.82 -4.08 1.74
C SER A 444 -12.10 -4.89 1.53
N ALA A 445 -11.97 -6.20 1.24
CA ALA A 445 -13.09 -7.11 1.08
C ALA A 445 -13.73 -7.53 2.40
N LYS A 446 -13.10 -7.23 3.54
CA LYS A 446 -13.68 -7.50 4.87
C LYS A 446 -15.03 -6.79 5.00
N GLY A 447 -16.06 -7.52 5.45
CA GLY A 447 -17.43 -7.03 5.55
C GLY A 447 -18.27 -7.17 4.27
N LEU A 448 -17.64 -7.35 3.09
CA LEU A 448 -18.35 -7.57 1.83
C LEU A 448 -18.66 -9.06 1.60
N GLU A 449 -19.51 -9.35 0.60
CA GLU A 449 -19.86 -10.73 0.22
C GLU A 449 -20.35 -10.80 -1.23
N PHE A 450 -19.97 -11.85 -1.96
CA PHE A 450 -20.24 -12.01 -3.39
C PHE A 450 -20.72 -13.44 -3.69
N GLU A 451 -21.52 -13.61 -4.74
CA GLU A 451 -21.95 -14.94 -5.20
C GLU A 451 -20.76 -15.78 -5.67
N THR A 452 -19.87 -15.15 -6.46
CA THR A 452 -18.68 -15.79 -7.02
C THR A 452 -17.42 -14.97 -6.65
N VAL A 453 -16.41 -15.64 -6.14
CA VAL A 453 -15.14 -15.02 -5.76
C VAL A 453 -13.99 -15.72 -6.45
N PHE A 454 -13.08 -14.93 -7.01
CA PHE A 454 -11.81 -15.34 -7.58
C PHE A 454 -10.67 -14.87 -6.66
N LEU A 455 -9.80 -15.78 -6.27
CA LEU A 455 -8.63 -15.54 -5.42
C LEU A 455 -7.35 -15.85 -6.21
N PRO A 456 -6.83 -14.89 -6.99
CA PRO A 456 -5.60 -15.08 -7.76
C PRO A 456 -4.34 -14.91 -6.92
N GLY A 457 -3.22 -15.44 -7.41
CA GLY A 457 -1.91 -15.20 -6.85
C GLY A 457 -1.61 -15.96 -5.56
N TRP A 458 -2.12 -17.18 -5.39
CA TRP A 458 -1.81 -18.02 -4.23
C TRP A 458 -0.42 -18.69 -4.38
N GLU A 459 0.64 -17.88 -4.18
CA GLU A 459 2.03 -18.26 -4.36
C GLU A 459 2.89 -17.77 -3.20
N GLU A 460 3.91 -18.56 -2.82
CA GLU A 460 4.88 -18.20 -1.78
C GLU A 460 5.55 -16.86 -2.11
N GLY A 461 5.62 -15.98 -1.10
CA GLY A 461 6.18 -14.62 -1.24
C GLY A 461 5.16 -13.58 -1.69
N LEU A 462 4.09 -13.99 -2.39
CA LEU A 462 2.97 -13.13 -2.76
C LEU A 462 1.80 -13.31 -1.77
N PHE A 463 1.39 -14.54 -1.52
CA PHE A 463 0.39 -14.89 -0.52
C PHE A 463 0.64 -16.29 0.06
N PRO A 464 1.23 -16.39 1.28
CA PRO A 464 1.52 -15.32 2.24
C PRO A 464 2.59 -14.34 1.76
N HIS A 465 2.42 -13.07 2.11
CA HIS A 465 3.33 -12.02 1.66
C HIS A 465 4.67 -12.10 2.39
N GLN A 466 5.80 -12.08 1.64
CA GLN A 466 7.14 -12.27 2.19
C GLN A 466 7.46 -11.31 3.35
N ARG A 467 7.09 -10.05 3.22
CA ARG A 467 7.32 -9.06 4.27
C ARG A 467 6.62 -9.40 5.59
N ALA A 468 5.41 -9.95 5.55
CA ALA A 468 4.70 -10.37 6.75
C ALA A 468 5.42 -11.51 7.47
N LEU A 469 6.05 -12.40 6.70
CA LEU A 469 6.87 -13.49 7.24
C LEU A 469 8.19 -12.97 7.83
N ASP A 470 8.84 -12.01 7.17
CA ASP A 470 10.13 -11.46 7.61
C ASP A 470 9.99 -10.59 8.86
N GLU A 471 8.95 -9.75 8.96
CA GLU A 471 8.72 -8.86 10.09
C GLU A 471 8.02 -9.55 11.27
N GLY A 472 7.01 -10.39 10.99
CA GLY A 472 6.14 -11.02 11.99
C GLY A 472 6.48 -12.47 12.32
N GLY A 473 7.28 -13.14 11.49
CA GLY A 473 7.56 -14.56 11.66
C GLY A 473 6.29 -15.41 11.70
N ARG A 474 6.09 -16.17 12.77
CA ARG A 474 4.90 -17.01 12.96
C ARG A 474 3.62 -16.19 13.08
N SER A 475 3.65 -15.11 13.85
CA SER A 475 2.50 -14.23 14.04
C SER A 475 2.07 -13.58 12.72
N GLY A 476 3.04 -13.19 11.86
CA GLY A 476 2.76 -12.69 10.52
C GLY A 476 2.11 -13.75 9.61
N LEU A 477 2.60 -15.01 9.67
CA LEU A 477 1.97 -16.12 8.94
C LEU A 477 0.52 -16.36 9.40
N GLU A 478 0.27 -16.31 10.70
CA GLU A 478 -1.07 -16.47 11.24
C GLU A 478 -2.02 -15.34 10.83
N GLU A 479 -1.52 -14.11 10.72
CA GLU A 479 -2.30 -12.97 10.20
C GLU A 479 -2.60 -13.15 8.70
N GLU A 480 -1.63 -13.56 7.88
CA GLU A 480 -1.84 -13.87 6.46
C GLU A 480 -2.85 -15.02 6.28
N ARG A 481 -2.85 -16.04 7.17
CA ARG A 481 -3.84 -17.12 7.14
C ARG A 481 -5.25 -16.64 7.51
N ARG A 482 -5.37 -15.70 8.46
CA ARG A 482 -6.67 -15.04 8.72
C ARG A 482 -7.14 -14.24 7.51
N LEU A 483 -6.21 -13.60 6.80
CA LEU A 483 -6.53 -12.89 5.57
C LEU A 483 -7.02 -13.85 4.47
N ALA A 484 -6.42 -15.03 4.34
CA ALA A 484 -6.89 -16.07 3.44
C ALA A 484 -8.28 -16.59 3.86
N TYR A 485 -8.49 -16.82 5.15
CA TYR A 485 -9.79 -17.17 5.70
C TYR A 485 -10.87 -16.10 5.39
N VAL A 486 -10.53 -14.82 5.53
CA VAL A 486 -11.43 -13.72 5.14
C VAL A 486 -11.76 -13.83 3.66
N GLY A 487 -10.77 -13.98 2.77
CA GLY A 487 -10.98 -14.10 1.33
C GLY A 487 -11.94 -15.25 0.96
N VAL A 488 -11.68 -16.45 1.49
CA VAL A 488 -12.50 -17.65 1.28
C VAL A 488 -13.94 -17.42 1.72
N THR A 489 -14.14 -16.80 2.90
CA THR A 489 -15.47 -16.57 3.47
C THR A 489 -16.24 -15.41 2.85
N ARG A 490 -15.68 -14.71 1.84
CA ARG A 490 -16.43 -13.71 1.06
C ARG A 490 -17.34 -14.35 0.02
N ALA A 491 -17.05 -15.59 -0.39
CA ALA A 491 -17.85 -16.31 -1.38
C ALA A 491 -19.13 -16.86 -0.76
N LYS A 492 -20.25 -16.72 -1.49
CA LYS A 492 -21.54 -17.33 -1.14
C LYS A 492 -21.68 -18.72 -1.77
N LYS A 493 -21.42 -18.84 -3.09
CA LYS A 493 -21.70 -20.07 -3.86
C LYS A 493 -20.46 -20.64 -4.52
N ASN A 494 -19.73 -19.80 -5.28
CA ASN A 494 -18.61 -20.24 -6.09
C ASN A 494 -17.30 -19.60 -5.59
N LEU A 495 -16.29 -20.43 -5.39
CA LEU A 495 -14.96 -19.98 -5.02
C LEU A 495 -13.93 -20.61 -5.95
N HIS A 496 -13.12 -19.76 -6.57
CA HIS A 496 -12.04 -20.13 -7.47
C HIS A 496 -10.72 -19.59 -6.91
N ILE A 497 -9.77 -20.48 -6.66
CA ILE A 497 -8.42 -20.13 -6.19
C ILE A 497 -7.46 -20.37 -7.34
N TRP A 498 -6.56 -19.42 -7.59
CA TRP A 498 -5.62 -19.46 -8.69
C TRP A 498 -4.18 -19.31 -8.21
N PHE A 499 -3.29 -20.03 -8.84
CA PHE A 499 -1.84 -19.84 -8.72
C PHE A 499 -1.19 -20.02 -10.09
N VAL A 500 -0.01 -19.40 -10.28
CA VAL A 500 0.74 -19.54 -11.53
C VAL A 500 2.04 -20.31 -11.33
N SER A 501 2.53 -20.95 -12.39
CA SER A 501 3.80 -21.67 -12.37
C SER A 501 4.99 -20.76 -12.58
N ASN A 502 4.81 -19.66 -13.27
CA ASN A 502 5.83 -18.67 -13.57
C ASN A 502 5.27 -17.27 -13.43
N ARG A 503 6.03 -16.42 -12.78
CA ARG A 503 5.70 -14.99 -12.68
C ARG A 503 6.91 -14.20 -13.15
N ARG A 504 6.65 -13.18 -13.91
CA ARG A 504 7.72 -12.30 -14.38
C ARG A 504 8.09 -11.32 -13.28
N ILE A 505 9.27 -11.48 -12.67
CA ILE A 505 9.78 -10.65 -11.59
C ILE A 505 11.08 -9.98 -12.06
N HIS A 506 11.16 -8.65 -12.02
CA HIS A 506 12.30 -7.87 -12.52
C HIS A 506 12.69 -8.19 -13.97
N GLY A 507 11.69 -8.30 -14.85
CA GLY A 507 11.94 -8.59 -16.28
C GLY A 507 12.35 -10.04 -16.58
N MET A 508 12.56 -10.87 -15.57
CA MET A 508 12.94 -12.28 -15.74
C MET A 508 11.81 -13.21 -15.32
N TRP A 509 11.56 -14.24 -16.13
CA TRP A 509 10.67 -15.31 -15.74
C TRP A 509 11.26 -16.09 -14.56
N GLN A 510 10.52 -16.13 -13.48
CA GLN A 510 10.87 -16.92 -12.30
C GLN A 510 9.79 -17.95 -12.05
N SER A 511 10.20 -19.17 -11.83
CA SER A 511 9.28 -20.22 -11.37
C SER A 511 8.81 -19.88 -9.97
N THR A 512 7.51 -19.82 -9.79
CA THR A 512 6.86 -19.61 -8.50
C THR A 512 6.66 -20.92 -7.77
N ILE A 513 6.48 -20.84 -6.48
CA ILE A 513 6.13 -21.99 -5.63
C ILE A 513 4.66 -21.77 -5.23
N PRO A 514 3.78 -22.76 -5.42
CA PRO A 514 2.41 -22.66 -4.93
C PRO A 514 2.38 -22.31 -3.44
N SER A 515 1.40 -21.52 -3.03
CA SER A 515 1.22 -21.11 -1.63
C SER A 515 1.11 -22.32 -0.70
N ARG A 516 1.78 -22.27 0.44
CA ARG A 516 1.60 -23.29 1.51
C ARG A 516 0.14 -23.41 1.96
N PHE A 517 -0.66 -22.36 1.78
CA PHE A 517 -2.09 -22.41 2.12
C PHE A 517 -2.86 -23.39 1.25
N LEU A 518 -2.38 -23.72 0.04
CA LEU A 518 -3.02 -24.72 -0.81
C LEU A 518 -2.88 -26.14 -0.20
N GLU A 519 -1.77 -26.43 0.46
CA GLU A 519 -1.55 -27.70 1.16
C GLU A 519 -2.42 -27.84 2.44
N GLU A 520 -2.88 -26.69 2.97
CA GLU A 520 -3.75 -26.63 4.13
C GLU A 520 -5.24 -26.75 3.77
N LEU A 521 -5.60 -26.95 2.48
CA LEU A 521 -6.97 -27.11 2.04
C LEU A 521 -7.42 -28.58 2.11
N PRO A 522 -8.68 -28.86 2.51
CA PRO A 522 -9.17 -30.23 2.64
C PRO A 522 -9.64 -30.81 1.28
N GLU A 523 -9.13 -31.93 0.88
CA GLU A 523 -9.51 -32.64 -0.37
C GLU A 523 -11.02 -32.90 -0.49
N ALA A 524 -11.69 -33.11 0.64
CA ALA A 524 -13.12 -33.39 0.65
C ALA A 524 -13.99 -32.21 0.11
N HIS A 525 -13.48 -30.99 0.20
CA HIS A 525 -14.20 -29.77 -0.16
C HIS A 525 -13.61 -29.02 -1.36
N VAL A 526 -12.47 -29.50 -1.87
CA VAL A 526 -11.72 -28.86 -2.95
C VAL A 526 -11.67 -29.77 -4.17
N GLU A 527 -11.67 -29.16 -5.32
CA GLU A 527 -11.52 -29.81 -6.63
C GLU A 527 -10.42 -29.09 -7.41
N VAL A 528 -9.44 -29.86 -7.89
CA VAL A 528 -8.42 -29.32 -8.80
C VAL A 528 -9.01 -29.30 -10.19
N ALA A 529 -9.22 -28.12 -10.75
CA ALA A 529 -9.73 -27.93 -12.09
C ALA A 529 -8.57 -28.07 -13.09
N GLU A 530 -8.67 -29.09 -13.95
CA GLU A 530 -7.80 -29.18 -15.12
C GLU A 530 -8.20 -28.05 -16.09
N LEU A 531 -7.22 -27.21 -16.50
CA LEU A 531 -7.42 -26.30 -17.61
C LEU A 531 -7.69 -27.17 -18.87
N GLU A 532 -8.88 -27.12 -19.41
CA GLU A 532 -9.16 -27.63 -20.75
C GLU A 532 -8.36 -26.81 -21.77
N GLY A 533 -7.09 -27.15 -21.90
CA GLY A 533 -6.18 -26.55 -22.85
C GLY A 533 -6.64 -26.95 -24.27
N ASN A 534 -7.39 -26.08 -24.93
CA ASN A 534 -7.65 -26.18 -26.36
C ASN A 534 -6.38 -25.83 -27.15
N TYR A 535 -5.31 -26.60 -26.97
CA TYR A 535 -4.15 -26.56 -27.85
C TYR A 535 -4.46 -27.44 -29.06
N GLY A 536 -5.13 -26.84 -30.04
CA GLY A 536 -5.25 -27.35 -31.40
C GLY A 536 -3.88 -27.65 -31.98
N GLY A 537 -3.62 -28.92 -32.21
CA GLY A 537 -2.48 -29.59 -32.70
C GLY A 537 -1.46 -28.83 -33.57
N TYR A 538 -0.22 -28.88 -33.13
CA TYR A 538 0.91 -29.16 -34.03
C TYR A 538 1.78 -30.23 -33.34
N GLY A 539 1.84 -31.38 -34.01
CA GLY A 539 2.44 -32.58 -33.48
C GLY A 539 3.93 -32.45 -33.18
N GLY A 540 4.33 -33.00 -32.06
CA GLY A 540 5.70 -33.25 -31.69
C GLY A 540 5.68 -33.75 -30.25
N GLY A 541 5.76 -35.07 -30.06
CA GLY A 541 5.74 -35.74 -28.77
C GLY A 541 6.77 -35.15 -27.81
N TYR A 542 6.31 -34.34 -26.89
CA TYR A 542 7.01 -33.99 -25.67
C TYR A 542 6.39 -34.82 -24.54
N GLY A 543 7.24 -35.57 -23.89
CA GLY A 543 6.86 -36.48 -22.80
C GLY A 543 6.10 -35.72 -21.71
N GLN A 544 5.27 -36.50 -21.00
CA GLN A 544 4.44 -36.12 -19.86
C GLN A 544 5.01 -34.93 -19.09
N SER A 545 4.22 -33.86 -18.99
CA SER A 545 4.52 -32.68 -18.19
C SER A 545 4.85 -33.12 -16.75
N ARG A 546 5.78 -32.48 -16.09
CA ARG A 546 6.03 -32.65 -14.66
C ARG A 546 4.77 -32.48 -13.82
N PHE A 547 3.76 -31.80 -14.35
CA PHE A 547 2.47 -31.56 -13.72
C PHE A 547 1.47 -32.70 -13.85
N ASP A 548 1.63 -33.59 -14.82
CA ASP A 548 0.78 -34.80 -14.95
C ASP A 548 1.05 -35.83 -13.81
N LYS A 549 2.08 -35.60 -12.97
CA LYS A 549 2.43 -36.38 -11.80
C LYS A 549 2.54 -35.60 -10.50
N ALA A 550 2.32 -34.30 -10.54
CA ALA A 550 2.31 -33.46 -9.36
C ALA A 550 0.91 -33.51 -8.75
N ASP A 551 0.66 -34.52 -7.93
CA ASP A 551 -0.40 -34.46 -6.95
C ASP A 551 -0.09 -33.27 -6.05
N PRO A 552 -0.87 -32.13 -6.08
CA PRO A 552 -0.60 -30.96 -5.27
C PRO A 552 -0.61 -31.26 -3.77
N PHE A 553 -1.04 -32.47 -3.39
CA PHE A 553 -1.14 -32.93 -2.02
C PHE A 553 -0.09 -34.00 -1.64
N GLN A 554 0.75 -34.47 -2.59
CA GLN A 554 1.87 -35.37 -2.28
C GLN A 554 3.18 -34.61 -2.28
N ASN A 555 3.65 -34.26 -1.10
CA ASN A 555 4.85 -33.48 -0.96
C ASN A 555 6.03 -34.18 -0.32
N SER A 556 7.12 -34.28 -1.08
CA SER A 556 8.47 -34.29 -0.55
C SER A 556 9.22 -33.11 -1.14
N TYR A 557 9.12 -31.93 -0.49
CA TYR A 557 9.91 -30.73 -0.85
C TYR A 557 11.40 -31.04 -0.67
N SER A 558 12.08 -31.26 -1.79
CA SER A 558 13.54 -31.40 -1.82
C SER A 558 14.14 -30.51 -2.91
N THR A 559 13.86 -29.20 -2.88
CA THR A 559 14.58 -28.26 -3.75
C THR A 559 15.93 -27.90 -3.11
N PRO A 560 17.00 -27.69 -3.92
CA PRO A 560 18.32 -27.31 -3.40
C PRO A 560 18.31 -25.98 -2.61
N GLY A 561 17.32 -25.11 -2.82
CA GLY A 561 17.13 -23.88 -2.07
C GLY A 561 16.56 -24.10 -0.69
N TRP A 562 15.59 -25.00 -0.57
CA TRP A 562 14.97 -25.35 0.71
C TRP A 562 15.93 -26.16 1.59
N GLN A 563 16.71 -27.07 1.01
CA GLN A 563 17.75 -27.79 1.72
C GLN A 563 18.84 -26.85 2.28
N ARG A 564 19.22 -25.80 1.53
CA ARG A 564 20.13 -24.75 2.02
C ARG A 564 19.50 -23.91 3.12
N ALA A 565 18.23 -23.57 3.03
CA ALA A 565 17.52 -22.82 4.08
C ALA A 565 17.37 -23.63 5.38
N GLN A 566 17.15 -24.93 5.29
CA GLN A 566 17.14 -25.83 6.46
C GLN A 566 18.53 -26.03 7.05
N GLN A 567 19.58 -26.20 6.24
CA GLN A 567 20.96 -26.27 6.72
C GLN A 567 21.38 -25.00 7.45
N ASN A 568 21.04 -23.82 6.92
CA ASN A 568 21.30 -22.55 7.61
C ASN A 568 20.52 -22.40 8.93
N ARG A 569 19.32 -22.98 9.05
CA ARG A 569 18.57 -23.00 10.32
C ARG A 569 19.19 -23.96 11.35
N SER A 570 19.70 -25.12 10.92
CA SER A 570 20.37 -26.08 11.82
C SER A 570 21.70 -25.53 12.34
N ASP A 571 22.42 -24.74 11.53
CA ASP A 571 23.67 -24.11 11.91
C ASP A 571 23.46 -22.89 12.83
N ALA A 572 22.38 -22.13 12.64
CA ALA A 572 22.01 -21.04 13.54
C ALA A 572 21.59 -21.54 14.94
N THR A 573 20.97 -22.73 15.01
CA THR A 573 20.56 -23.34 16.29
C THR A 573 21.72 -24.01 17.02
N ARG A 574 22.75 -24.47 16.31
CA ARG A 574 23.96 -25.08 16.89
C ARG A 574 24.93 -24.04 17.46
N ASN A 575 24.94 -22.81 16.96
CA ASN A 575 25.85 -21.76 17.43
C ASN A 575 25.39 -21.00 18.66
N ASN A 576 24.22 -21.30 19.23
CA ASN A 576 23.68 -20.57 20.38
C ASN A 576 23.81 -21.29 21.73
N TRP A 577 24.62 -22.37 21.80
CA TRP A 577 24.99 -23.01 23.06
C TRP A 577 26.48 -23.28 23.11
N GLY A 578 27.23 -22.30 23.65
CA GLY A 578 28.63 -22.53 23.97
C GLY A 578 29.42 -21.24 24.19
N SER A 579 29.53 -20.86 25.47
CA SER A 579 30.69 -20.28 26.10
C SER A 579 30.92 -18.78 25.99
N ARG A 580 30.76 -18.17 27.16
CA ARG A 580 31.48 -16.94 27.60
C ARG A 580 32.99 -17.15 27.53
N SER A 581 33.73 -16.24 26.95
CA SER A 581 34.82 -15.47 27.57
C SER A 581 35.74 -14.88 26.51
N GLY A 582 36.16 -13.62 26.71
CA GLY A 582 37.52 -13.14 26.43
C GLY A 582 37.75 -12.40 25.10
N SER A 583 37.66 -11.09 25.21
CA SER A 583 38.54 -10.10 24.57
C SER A 583 39.49 -10.52 23.48
N ARG A 584 39.43 -9.90 22.32
CA ARG A 584 40.56 -9.12 21.74
C ARG A 584 40.20 -8.50 20.38
N VAL A 585 40.43 -7.22 20.30
CA VAL A 585 40.47 -6.43 19.09
C VAL A 585 41.73 -6.77 18.32
N GLU A 586 41.60 -7.16 17.03
CA GLU A 586 42.69 -7.02 16.07
C GLU A 586 42.17 -6.52 14.74
N ARG A 587 42.72 -5.36 14.36
CA ARG A 587 42.65 -4.78 13.01
C ARG A 587 43.55 -5.60 12.08
N ILE A 588 43.07 -5.95 10.90
CA ILE A 588 43.85 -6.31 9.72
C ILE A 588 43.11 -5.67 8.56
N GLY A 589 43.59 -4.73 7.83
CA GLY A 589 44.83 -4.65 7.12
C GLY A 589 44.54 -4.92 5.63
N TYR A 590 44.49 -3.82 4.84
CA TYR A 590 44.40 -3.85 3.37
C TYR A 590 45.54 -4.68 2.80
N GLY A 591 45.28 -5.63 1.88
CA GLY A 591 46.24 -6.31 1.05
C GLY A 591 45.87 -6.16 -0.40
N GLU A 592 46.56 -5.25 -1.09
CA GLU A 592 46.71 -5.23 -2.53
C GLU A 592 47.38 -6.53 -2.99
N THR A 593 46.83 -7.16 -4.02
CA THR A 593 47.65 -8.03 -4.90
C THR A 593 47.40 -7.64 -6.34
N ASP A 594 48.42 -7.01 -6.82
CA ASP A 594 48.82 -6.80 -8.18
C ASP A 594 49.03 -8.14 -8.91
N SER A 595 48.50 -8.30 -10.12
CA SER A 595 49.04 -9.21 -11.13
C SER A 595 48.69 -8.69 -12.52
N GLY A 596 49.69 -8.09 -13.14
CA GLY A 596 49.67 -7.66 -14.53
C GLY A 596 49.86 -8.80 -15.51
N PHE A 597 49.38 -8.56 -16.72
CA PHE A 597 49.81 -9.01 -18.02
C PHE A 597 49.06 -8.10 -19.00
N GLY A 598 49.62 -7.39 -19.91
CA GLY A 598 50.70 -7.52 -20.84
C GLY A 598 50.21 -6.91 -22.13
N ALA A 599 50.82 -5.82 -22.51
CA ALA A 599 51.04 -5.19 -23.80
C ALA A 599 50.16 -5.54 -25.03
N GLY A 600 49.51 -4.52 -25.60
CA GLY A 600 49.05 -4.50 -26.98
C GLY A 600 48.82 -3.06 -27.45
N ARG A 601 49.81 -2.45 -28.03
CA ARG A 601 49.77 -1.12 -28.69
C ARG A 601 48.79 -1.14 -29.87
N GLY A 602 47.91 -0.15 -29.91
CA GLY A 602 47.10 0.17 -31.08
C GLY A 602 46.53 1.59 -30.91
N SER A 603 47.34 2.58 -31.26
CA SER A 603 46.94 3.98 -31.40
C SER A 603 45.99 4.13 -32.58
N VAL A 604 44.71 4.43 -32.29
CA VAL A 604 43.82 5.01 -33.29
C VAL A 604 43.47 6.40 -32.81
N LYS A 605 43.98 7.39 -33.50
CA LYS A 605 43.60 8.80 -33.39
C LYS A 605 42.13 8.95 -33.70
N GLY A 606 41.28 9.11 -32.67
CA GLY A 606 39.93 9.57 -32.82
C GLY A 606 39.92 11.02 -33.27
N ARG A 607 39.38 11.27 -34.45
CA ARG A 607 39.03 12.60 -34.95
C ARG A 607 37.95 13.15 -34.00
N THR A 608 38.28 14.22 -33.30
CA THR A 608 37.30 15.10 -32.64
C THR A 608 36.49 15.76 -33.76
N ILE A 609 35.22 15.38 -33.91
CA ILE A 609 34.27 16.14 -34.70
C ILE A 609 33.68 17.14 -33.72
N GLU A 610 34.11 18.40 -33.82
CA GLU A 610 33.37 19.52 -33.27
C GLU A 610 32.04 19.62 -34.03
N GLY A 611 31.01 19.01 -33.51
CA GLY A 611 29.65 19.23 -33.93
C GLY A 611 29.12 20.47 -33.19
N GLU A 612 29.14 21.61 -33.86
CA GLU A 612 28.33 22.75 -33.48
C GLU A 612 26.85 22.28 -33.48
N LEU A 613 26.28 22.12 -32.32
CA LEU A 613 24.84 21.92 -32.12
C LEU A 613 24.14 23.22 -32.46
N VAL A 614 23.84 23.42 -33.74
CA VAL A 614 22.89 24.45 -34.17
C VAL A 614 21.49 23.95 -33.85
N ALA A 615 21.06 24.15 -32.61
CA ALA A 615 19.65 24.09 -32.26
C ALA A 615 18.95 25.23 -32.98
N LYS A 616 18.32 24.94 -34.12
CA LYS A 616 17.37 25.86 -34.74
C LYS A 616 16.19 26.04 -33.79
N SER A 617 16.16 27.15 -33.04
CA SER A 617 14.98 27.60 -32.36
C SER A 617 13.90 27.94 -33.37
N VAL A 618 12.78 27.24 -33.29
CA VAL A 618 11.58 27.55 -34.06
C VAL A 618 10.87 28.70 -33.30
N ALA A 619 11.16 29.90 -33.73
CA ALA A 619 10.36 31.13 -33.67
C ALA A 619 11.26 32.36 -33.57
N ASP A 620 11.94 32.72 -34.67
CA ASP A 620 12.53 34.04 -34.85
C ASP A 620 11.41 35.06 -35.18
N LYS A 621 10.73 35.60 -34.16
CA LYS A 621 10.22 36.95 -34.27
C LYS A 621 11.38 37.86 -33.90
N PRO A 622 11.88 38.70 -34.80
CA PRO A 622 12.96 39.63 -34.48
C PRO A 622 12.52 40.52 -33.33
N SER A 623 13.41 40.70 -32.35
CA SER A 623 13.17 41.58 -31.19
C SER A 623 12.81 43.00 -31.72
N ALA A 624 11.84 43.65 -31.08
CA ALA A 624 11.46 45.01 -31.40
C ALA A 624 12.53 46.07 -31.04
N PHE A 625 13.59 45.66 -30.36
CA PHE A 625 14.66 46.53 -29.86
C PHE A 625 15.87 46.54 -30.79
N LYS A 626 16.66 47.63 -30.72
CA LYS A 626 17.88 47.82 -31.51
C LYS A 626 19.12 47.88 -30.60
N LEU A 627 20.26 47.55 -31.14
CA LEU A 627 21.55 47.70 -30.46
C LEU A 627 21.74 49.19 -30.09
N GLY A 628 22.06 49.44 -28.82
CA GLY A 628 22.22 50.77 -28.25
C GLY A 628 20.97 51.40 -27.68
N ASP A 629 19.80 50.75 -27.82
CA ASP A 629 18.56 51.27 -27.19
C ASP A 629 18.68 51.29 -25.68
N ARG A 630 18.11 52.34 -25.07
CA ARG A 630 18.04 52.50 -23.64
C ARG A 630 16.72 51.93 -23.15
N VAL A 631 16.82 51.05 -22.18
CA VAL A 631 15.67 50.21 -21.76
C VAL A 631 15.61 50.10 -20.24
N PHE A 632 14.41 49.80 -19.75
CA PHE A 632 14.15 49.57 -18.33
C PHE A 632 13.74 48.09 -18.10
N HIS A 633 14.34 47.49 -17.08
CA HIS A 633 13.98 46.15 -16.61
C HIS A 633 13.58 46.20 -15.14
N ILE A 634 12.43 45.62 -14.79
CA ILE A 634 11.83 45.72 -13.43
C ILE A 634 12.82 45.29 -12.33
N LYS A 635 13.64 44.27 -12.58
CA LYS A 635 14.59 43.70 -11.62
C LYS A 635 15.95 44.40 -11.60
N PHE A 636 16.44 44.88 -12.74
CA PHE A 636 17.79 45.39 -12.88
C PHE A 636 17.89 46.91 -13.12
N GLY A 637 16.75 47.55 -13.36
CA GLY A 637 16.69 49.01 -13.59
C GLY A 637 17.01 49.38 -15.04
N ASN A 638 17.52 50.63 -15.23
CA ASN A 638 17.86 51.18 -16.53
C ASN A 638 19.18 50.59 -17.06
N GLY A 639 19.25 50.35 -18.38
CA GLY A 639 20.45 49.85 -19.04
C GLY A 639 20.43 50.11 -20.53
N THR A 640 21.54 49.76 -21.20
CA THR A 640 21.73 49.92 -22.66
C THR A 640 21.98 48.55 -23.30
N ILE A 641 21.29 48.26 -24.38
CA ILE A 641 21.42 46.99 -25.12
C ILE A 641 22.77 46.89 -25.79
N SER A 642 23.56 45.88 -25.44
CA SER A 642 24.89 45.65 -25.99
C SER A 642 24.95 44.51 -27.01
N LEU A 643 24.01 43.55 -26.97
CA LEU A 643 23.90 42.46 -27.94
C LEU A 643 22.44 41.97 -28.01
N ILE A 644 22.01 41.61 -29.21
CA ILE A 644 20.68 41.05 -29.48
C ILE A 644 20.91 39.64 -30.11
N ASP A 645 20.35 38.65 -29.51
CA ASP A 645 20.40 37.24 -29.96
C ASP A 645 18.96 36.69 -29.95
N GLY A 646 18.27 36.86 -31.09
CA GLY A 646 16.85 36.54 -31.19
C GLY A 646 16.00 37.36 -30.19
N ASN A 647 15.38 36.69 -29.24
CA ASN A 647 14.60 37.28 -28.15
C ASN A 647 15.42 37.55 -26.88
N LYS A 648 16.70 37.21 -26.87
CA LYS A 648 17.60 37.37 -25.73
C LYS A 648 18.44 38.63 -25.91
N LEU A 649 18.31 39.58 -24.98
CA LEU A 649 19.03 40.85 -24.98
C LEU A 649 20.15 40.79 -23.94
N THR A 650 21.35 41.12 -24.33
CA THR A 650 22.42 41.44 -23.39
C THR A 650 22.43 42.91 -23.11
N ILE A 651 22.15 43.34 -21.89
CA ILE A 651 21.99 44.70 -21.49
C ILE A 651 23.04 45.05 -20.44
N ASN A 652 23.69 46.19 -20.63
CA ASN A 652 24.58 46.76 -19.64
C ASN A 652 23.79 47.71 -18.73
N PHE A 653 23.36 47.23 -17.57
CA PHE A 653 22.56 47.96 -16.60
C PHE A 653 23.43 48.90 -15.79
N ASP A 654 22.91 50.11 -15.54
CA ASP A 654 23.64 51.19 -14.85
C ASP A 654 24.07 50.80 -13.42
N LYS A 655 23.30 49.95 -12.73
CA LYS A 655 23.56 49.48 -11.35
C LYS A 655 23.91 48.03 -11.20
N ALA A 656 23.53 47.17 -12.16
CA ALA A 656 23.64 45.72 -12.04
C ALA A 656 24.70 45.09 -12.97
N GLY A 657 25.36 45.91 -13.80
CA GLY A 657 26.35 45.44 -14.78
C GLY A 657 25.70 44.70 -15.96
N GLN A 658 26.49 43.95 -16.70
CA GLN A 658 26.03 43.25 -17.89
C GLN A 658 25.19 42.01 -17.51
N LYS A 659 23.96 41.90 -18.04
CA LYS A 659 23.02 40.82 -17.81
C LYS A 659 22.37 40.39 -19.11
N ARG A 660 22.11 39.07 -19.23
CA ARG A 660 21.33 38.52 -20.35
C ARG A 660 19.88 38.30 -19.87
N VAL A 661 18.95 38.96 -20.56
CA VAL A 661 17.51 39.03 -20.21
C VAL A 661 16.67 38.78 -21.45
N LEU A 662 15.42 38.46 -21.28
CA LEU A 662 14.48 38.29 -22.38
C LEU A 662 13.81 39.66 -22.71
N ASP A 663 13.56 39.91 -23.99
CA ASP A 663 12.95 41.15 -24.49
C ASP A 663 11.55 41.40 -23.88
N SER A 664 10.79 40.33 -23.54
CA SER A 664 9.48 40.40 -22.90
C SER A 664 9.48 41.04 -21.50
N PHE A 665 10.64 41.09 -20.84
CA PHE A 665 10.79 41.69 -19.50
C PHE A 665 11.41 43.10 -19.55
N VAL A 666 11.56 43.65 -20.74
CA VAL A 666 12.23 44.92 -20.98
C VAL A 666 11.24 45.90 -21.59
N GLN A 667 11.25 47.16 -21.11
CA GLN A 667 10.43 48.25 -21.63
C GLN A 667 11.35 49.33 -22.23
N PRO A 668 10.99 49.95 -23.37
CA PRO A 668 11.71 51.10 -23.88
C PRO A 668 11.57 52.28 -22.91
N ILE A 669 12.62 53.06 -22.78
CA ILE A 669 12.62 54.29 -21.97
C ILE A 669 12.39 55.47 -22.88
#